data_8e17f668e577fb420c70567cb7414367
#
_entry.id   8e17f668e577fb420c70567cb7414367
#
_cell.length_a   1.000
_cell.length_b   1.000
_cell.length_c   1.000
_cell.angle_alpha   90.00
_cell.angle_beta   90.00
_cell.angle_gamma   90.00
#
_symmetry.space_group_name_H-M   'P 1'
#
loop_
_entity.id
_entity.type
_entity.pdbx_description
1 polymer ?
#
loop_
_entity_poly.entity_id
_entity_poly.type
_entity_poly.pdbx_seq_one_letter_code
_entity_poly.pdbx_strand_id
1 'polypeptide(L)'
;MDYVQIIVIGIFVGSIYAIAGTGIVLTYKATGVFNLAHFTVALFAAYVLWQLNGVWGISLWIAAPFVLLVVGPGIGVVLSFVFRPLQRRRASTTEKLVANLGVVVLFLGLINILWGSEVRGTAKEPVPKLWPVRRFELGGIGFDSQQLAQLVAVLLVGAALYALLKFTFVGTRIQAVVDRRELAELATIDASRVSMLAWAIGCGLAALTGVMLAPPVLEPTRIVFFGIEILSVAVVARLVSLPVAIFSGILLLGAGHDLLASFAPFGDSGFWPDMYESLMANFSVVVLFIALIAFRTLDELGESAPTGQGIVASELGRRSGPNRAGMIVVGVVCAVAIALPGLLGDINLRYAQQMVALLVIFVSIVCITGFSGHITLGQASIAGLGAFFTARAVNGLHLPVIIAMLVGATAALVAGLIAGYPALRRKGLFLGLTTLSLGLLIDSLIFKSTLFAGGPSGLVVRRPSLFGFEFDTTIRFYYFELAVAALTLLLAANLRAGRLGRILGAMRDSETASKSIGIDLRRYKLFIFAASSFIAGLGGALLSMSQGAWDVNTFNPVFSLFWFVAVTVAGISTLGGAALAAVIFVMLPLAINQDIQSAVFFLGIGALFLGRLPGGLIGVLRTLPGRLTAAARSEFDRVSTPAEPVATEPPLRPTAFATAVLAERNGRHTDG
;
A
#
# COMPACT_ATOMS: atom_id res chain seq x y z
N MET A 1 -4.83 6.12 40.26
CA MET A 1 -4.92 4.69 39.92
C MET A 1 -3.61 4.03 40.28
N ASP A 2 -3.64 2.88 40.91
CA ASP A 2 -2.41 2.15 41.19
C ASP A 2 -1.76 1.68 39.90
N TYR A 3 -0.45 1.85 39.76
CA TYR A 3 0.30 1.43 38.57
C TYR A 3 0.06 -0.04 38.19
N VAL A 4 -0.21 -0.90 39.19
CA VAL A 4 -0.55 -2.31 38.97
C VAL A 4 -1.88 -2.44 38.20
N GLN A 5 -2.88 -1.63 38.52
CA GLN A 5 -4.17 -1.62 37.81
C GLN A 5 -4.00 -1.21 36.34
N ILE A 6 -3.21 -0.18 36.08
CA ILE A 6 -2.90 0.31 34.72
C ILE A 6 -2.21 -0.77 33.90
N ILE A 7 -1.18 -1.41 34.47
CA ILE A 7 -0.44 -2.49 33.80
C ILE A 7 -1.36 -3.67 33.47
N VAL A 8 -2.23 -4.08 34.41
CA VAL A 8 -3.14 -5.22 34.19
C VAL A 8 -4.16 -4.91 33.09
N ILE A 9 -4.74 -3.71 33.07
CA ILE A 9 -5.66 -3.28 32.01
C ILE A 9 -4.93 -3.27 30.67
N GLY A 10 -3.72 -2.71 30.62
CA GLY A 10 -2.89 -2.71 29.42
C GLY A 10 -2.57 -4.11 28.89
N ILE A 11 -2.32 -5.09 29.78
CA ILE A 11 -2.13 -6.50 29.36
C ILE A 11 -3.36 -7.04 28.63
N PHE A 12 -4.56 -6.75 29.10
CA PHE A 12 -5.77 -7.17 28.41
C PHE A 12 -5.94 -6.51 27.03
N VAL A 13 -5.75 -5.20 26.95
CA VAL A 13 -5.84 -4.47 25.68
C VAL A 13 -4.76 -4.98 24.70
N GLY A 14 -3.53 -5.16 25.17
CA GLY A 14 -2.41 -5.67 24.37
C GLY A 14 -2.60 -7.08 23.80
N SER A 15 -3.49 -7.88 24.41
CA SER A 15 -3.78 -9.24 23.94
C SER A 15 -4.32 -9.27 22.49
N ILE A 16 -5.14 -8.31 22.11
CA ILE A 16 -5.69 -8.21 20.74
C ILE A 16 -4.58 -7.95 19.73
N TYR A 17 -3.69 -7.01 20.05
CA TYR A 17 -2.53 -6.71 19.20
C TYR A 17 -1.61 -7.91 19.06
N ALA A 18 -1.46 -8.69 20.12
CA ALA A 18 -0.66 -9.91 20.11
C ALA A 18 -1.28 -10.99 19.20
N ILE A 19 -2.59 -11.24 19.24
CA ILE A 19 -3.27 -12.19 18.34
C ILE A 19 -3.06 -11.77 16.90
N ALA A 20 -3.35 -10.52 16.59
CA ALA A 20 -3.25 -9.98 15.25
C ALA A 20 -1.80 -9.99 14.72
N GLY A 21 -0.85 -9.58 15.54
CA GLY A 21 0.58 -9.58 15.20
C GLY A 21 1.11 -10.99 14.93
N THR A 22 0.69 -11.99 15.72
CA THR A 22 1.07 -13.40 15.47
C THR A 22 0.55 -13.92 14.14
N GLY A 23 -0.65 -13.50 13.70
CA GLY A 23 -1.20 -13.85 12.39
C GLY A 23 -0.34 -13.31 11.23
N ILE A 24 0.11 -12.06 11.31
CA ILE A 24 1.02 -11.49 10.31
C ILE A 24 2.38 -12.20 10.31
N VAL A 25 2.98 -12.41 11.49
CA VAL A 25 4.28 -13.07 11.61
C VAL A 25 4.22 -14.51 11.07
N LEU A 26 3.16 -15.26 11.38
CA LEU A 26 2.97 -16.61 10.85
C LEU A 26 2.87 -16.63 9.33
N THR A 27 2.02 -15.75 8.76
CA THR A 27 1.81 -15.69 7.31
C THR A 27 3.12 -15.32 6.61
N TYR A 28 3.84 -14.32 7.11
CA TYR A 28 5.13 -13.92 6.55
C TYR A 28 6.17 -15.05 6.64
N LYS A 29 6.31 -15.65 7.82
CA LYS A 29 7.25 -16.75 8.06
C LYS A 29 6.99 -17.94 7.16
N ALA A 30 5.73 -18.23 6.86
CA ALA A 30 5.36 -19.39 6.05
C ALA A 30 5.35 -19.14 4.53
N THR A 31 5.26 -17.90 4.08
CA THR A 31 5.05 -17.58 2.65
C THR A 31 6.08 -16.63 2.06
N GLY A 32 6.84 -15.93 2.91
CA GLY A 32 7.71 -14.83 2.52
C GLY A 32 6.94 -13.61 1.95
N VAL A 33 5.61 -13.59 2.11
CA VAL A 33 4.76 -12.48 1.67
C VAL A 33 4.21 -11.78 2.90
N PHE A 34 4.47 -10.49 3.00
CA PHE A 34 3.97 -9.67 4.09
C PHE A 34 2.47 -9.40 3.87
N ASN A 35 1.62 -9.87 4.77
CA ASN A 35 0.17 -9.72 4.66
C ASN A 35 -0.31 -8.40 5.25
N LEU A 36 -0.27 -7.32 4.45
CA LEU A 36 -0.85 -6.02 4.82
C LEU A 36 -2.38 -6.08 4.90
N ALA A 37 -3.02 -7.01 4.20
CA ALA A 37 -4.47 -7.13 4.20
C ALA A 37 -5.04 -7.74 5.49
N HIS A 38 -4.19 -8.15 6.44
CA HIS A 38 -4.62 -8.81 7.66
C HIS A 38 -5.68 -8.00 8.43
N PHE A 39 -5.48 -6.69 8.58
CA PHE A 39 -6.42 -5.83 9.29
C PHE A 39 -7.73 -5.58 8.51
N THR A 40 -7.68 -5.52 7.17
CA THR A 40 -8.90 -5.37 6.36
C THR A 40 -9.72 -6.67 6.32
N VAL A 41 -9.06 -7.82 6.38
CA VAL A 41 -9.72 -9.12 6.56
C VAL A 41 -10.35 -9.21 7.95
N ALA A 42 -9.68 -8.73 9.01
CA ALA A 42 -10.24 -8.66 10.36
C ALA A 42 -11.49 -7.78 10.39
N LEU A 43 -11.45 -6.60 9.77
CA LEU A 43 -12.59 -5.71 9.65
C LEU A 43 -13.75 -6.38 8.89
N PHE A 44 -13.46 -6.97 7.74
CA PHE A 44 -14.47 -7.66 6.93
C PHE A 44 -15.15 -8.76 7.75
N ALA A 45 -14.39 -9.55 8.52
CA ALA A 45 -14.91 -10.58 9.41
C ALA A 45 -15.83 -9.99 10.51
N ALA A 46 -15.47 -8.83 11.07
CA ALA A 46 -16.30 -8.13 12.04
C ALA A 46 -17.62 -7.63 11.42
N TYR A 47 -17.60 -7.09 10.20
CA TYR A 47 -18.82 -6.71 9.48
C TYR A 47 -19.69 -7.90 9.12
N VAL A 48 -19.11 -9.02 8.71
CA VAL A 48 -19.87 -10.26 8.44
C VAL A 48 -20.52 -10.78 9.72
N LEU A 49 -19.80 -10.77 10.85
CA LEU A 49 -20.37 -11.17 12.13
C LEU A 49 -21.54 -10.27 12.55
N TRP A 50 -21.37 -8.95 12.42
CA TRP A 50 -22.43 -7.97 12.70
C TRP A 50 -23.64 -8.20 11.78
N GLN A 51 -23.44 -8.45 10.49
CA GLN A 51 -24.52 -8.73 9.56
C GLN A 51 -25.28 -10.00 9.92
N LEU A 52 -24.58 -11.09 10.25
CA LEU A 52 -25.20 -12.37 10.59
C LEU A 52 -25.98 -12.30 11.91
N ASN A 53 -25.38 -11.74 12.95
CA ASN A 53 -25.98 -11.72 14.27
C ASN A 53 -26.82 -10.45 14.53
N GLY A 54 -26.27 -9.25 14.25
CA GLY A 54 -26.92 -7.98 14.54
C GLY A 54 -28.10 -7.68 13.63
N VAL A 55 -27.97 -7.96 12.32
CA VAL A 55 -29.00 -7.64 11.33
C VAL A 55 -29.92 -8.83 11.04
N TRP A 56 -29.33 -10.02 10.79
CA TRP A 56 -30.13 -11.22 10.44
C TRP A 56 -30.60 -12.02 11.65
N GLY A 57 -30.16 -11.69 12.88
CA GLY A 57 -30.58 -12.35 14.11
C GLY A 57 -30.10 -13.80 14.26
N ILE A 58 -29.10 -14.23 13.47
CA ILE A 58 -28.53 -15.58 13.58
C ILE A 58 -27.82 -15.70 14.93
N SER A 59 -28.06 -16.82 15.64
CA SER A 59 -27.41 -17.06 16.92
C SER A 59 -25.89 -16.89 16.84
N LEU A 60 -25.32 -16.19 17.81
CA LEU A 60 -23.88 -15.94 17.90
C LEU A 60 -23.06 -17.24 17.95
N TRP A 61 -23.63 -18.31 18.56
CA TRP A 61 -23.03 -19.63 18.61
C TRP A 61 -22.87 -20.31 17.23
N ILE A 62 -23.60 -19.84 16.21
CA ILE A 62 -23.49 -20.29 14.82
C ILE A 62 -22.68 -19.27 14.02
N ALA A 63 -22.99 -17.98 14.17
CA ALA A 63 -22.36 -16.92 13.40
C ALA A 63 -20.84 -16.80 13.65
N ALA A 64 -20.40 -16.85 14.92
CA ALA A 64 -18.97 -16.71 15.24
C ALA A 64 -18.13 -17.90 14.74
N PRO A 65 -18.48 -19.19 14.98
CA PRO A 65 -17.77 -20.31 14.36
C PRO A 65 -17.77 -20.28 12.84
N PHE A 66 -18.87 -19.86 12.21
CA PHE A 66 -18.92 -19.71 10.75
C PHE A 66 -17.89 -18.67 10.25
N VAL A 67 -17.82 -17.50 10.88
CA VAL A 67 -16.85 -16.47 10.53
C VAL A 67 -15.41 -16.95 10.75
N LEU A 68 -15.15 -17.63 11.87
CA LEU A 68 -13.81 -18.07 12.24
C LEU A 68 -13.31 -19.26 11.42
N LEU A 69 -14.17 -20.23 11.11
CA LEU A 69 -13.76 -21.49 10.48
C LEU A 69 -14.02 -21.52 8.97
N VAL A 70 -14.93 -20.70 8.47
CA VAL A 70 -15.29 -20.68 7.04
C VAL A 70 -14.87 -19.38 6.39
N VAL A 71 -15.31 -18.22 6.88
CA VAL A 71 -15.07 -16.93 6.24
C VAL A 71 -13.57 -16.57 6.26
N GLY A 72 -12.95 -16.55 7.45
CA GLY A 72 -11.53 -16.22 7.59
C GLY A 72 -10.60 -17.14 6.79
N PRO A 73 -10.60 -18.45 7.03
CA PRO A 73 -9.80 -19.39 6.27
C PRO A 73 -10.13 -19.41 4.78
N GLY A 74 -11.41 -19.25 4.39
CA GLY A 74 -11.85 -19.17 3.01
C GLY A 74 -11.23 -17.99 2.26
N ILE A 75 -11.21 -16.79 2.88
CA ILE A 75 -10.48 -15.63 2.35
C ILE A 75 -9.00 -15.97 2.17
N GLY A 76 -8.37 -16.62 3.16
CA GLY A 76 -6.97 -17.04 3.07
C GLY A 76 -6.69 -17.96 1.90
N VAL A 77 -7.58 -18.93 1.64
CA VAL A 77 -7.50 -19.80 0.46
C VAL A 77 -7.58 -18.98 -0.83
N VAL A 78 -8.54 -18.07 -0.95
CA VAL A 78 -8.70 -17.20 -2.13
C VAL A 78 -7.44 -16.35 -2.33
N LEU A 79 -6.91 -15.72 -1.29
CA LEU A 79 -5.68 -14.92 -1.37
C LEU A 79 -4.47 -15.79 -1.79
N SER A 80 -4.40 -17.04 -1.33
CA SER A 80 -3.34 -17.95 -1.76
C SER A 80 -3.32 -18.16 -3.28
N PHE A 81 -4.49 -18.25 -3.92
CA PHE A 81 -4.60 -18.33 -5.38
C PHE A 81 -4.16 -17.04 -6.08
N VAL A 82 -4.45 -15.88 -5.50
CA VAL A 82 -4.02 -14.57 -6.02
C VAL A 82 -2.49 -14.43 -5.97
N PHE A 83 -1.86 -14.82 -4.86
CA PHE A 83 -0.40 -14.69 -4.67
C PHE A 83 0.42 -15.82 -5.29
N ARG A 84 -0.17 -16.99 -5.57
CA ARG A 84 0.51 -18.16 -6.16
C ARG A 84 1.25 -17.84 -7.47
N PRO A 85 0.66 -17.14 -8.47
CA PRO A 85 1.36 -16.76 -9.70
C PRO A 85 2.57 -15.86 -9.45
N LEU A 86 2.47 -14.92 -8.48
CA LEU A 86 3.55 -14.01 -8.12
C LEU A 86 4.71 -14.75 -7.46
N GLN A 87 4.41 -15.75 -6.62
CA GLN A 87 5.43 -16.58 -5.99
C GLN A 87 6.14 -17.48 -7.02
N ARG A 88 5.38 -18.12 -7.93
CA ARG A 88 5.94 -19.01 -8.97
C ARG A 88 6.86 -18.28 -9.95
N ARG A 89 6.50 -17.04 -10.32
CA ARG A 89 7.30 -16.20 -11.24
C ARG A 89 8.44 -15.47 -10.55
N ARG A 90 8.65 -15.69 -9.23
CA ARG A 90 9.62 -14.93 -8.43
C ARG A 90 9.43 -13.41 -8.61
N ALA A 91 8.17 -12.96 -8.55
CA ALA A 91 7.82 -11.55 -8.70
C ALA A 91 8.63 -10.69 -7.73
N SER A 92 8.96 -9.47 -8.16
CA SER A 92 9.72 -8.52 -7.36
C SER A 92 9.01 -8.17 -6.05
N THR A 93 9.75 -7.70 -5.05
CA THR A 93 9.18 -7.24 -3.77
C THR A 93 8.15 -6.15 -3.99
N THR A 94 8.38 -5.25 -4.96
CA THR A 94 7.43 -4.20 -5.33
C THR A 94 6.12 -4.75 -5.88
N GLU A 95 6.16 -5.77 -6.76
CA GLU A 95 4.95 -6.40 -7.30
C GLU A 95 4.12 -7.08 -6.21
N LYS A 96 4.78 -7.79 -5.29
CA LYS A 96 4.12 -8.42 -4.14
C LYS A 96 3.48 -7.39 -3.22
N LEU A 97 4.17 -6.26 -2.99
CA LEU A 97 3.64 -5.15 -2.19
C LEU A 97 2.40 -4.53 -2.85
N VAL A 98 2.47 -4.23 -4.15
CA VAL A 98 1.34 -3.64 -4.90
C VAL A 98 0.15 -4.57 -4.88
N ALA A 99 0.34 -5.87 -5.08
CA ALA A 99 -0.73 -6.85 -4.99
C ALA A 99 -1.35 -6.88 -3.58
N ASN A 100 -0.53 -6.79 -2.53
CA ASN A 100 -1.01 -6.70 -1.15
C ASN A 100 -1.82 -5.43 -0.87
N LEU A 101 -1.31 -4.28 -1.29
CA LEU A 101 -2.04 -3.01 -1.20
C LEU A 101 -3.32 -3.06 -2.01
N GLY A 102 -3.30 -3.71 -3.18
CA GLY A 102 -4.49 -3.98 -3.98
C GLY A 102 -5.55 -4.77 -3.21
N VAL A 103 -5.14 -5.78 -2.43
CA VAL A 103 -6.06 -6.53 -1.55
C VAL A 103 -6.62 -5.64 -0.43
N VAL A 104 -5.78 -4.80 0.20
CA VAL A 104 -6.23 -3.82 1.23
C VAL A 104 -7.32 -2.92 0.66
N VAL A 105 -7.02 -2.30 -0.48
CA VAL A 105 -7.91 -1.36 -1.17
C VAL A 105 -9.20 -2.05 -1.64
N LEU A 106 -9.08 -3.28 -2.15
CA LEU A 106 -10.21 -4.11 -2.56
C LEU A 106 -11.17 -4.41 -1.40
N PHE A 107 -10.65 -4.86 -0.25
CA PHE A 107 -11.51 -5.14 0.90
C PHE A 107 -12.14 -3.88 1.49
N LEU A 108 -11.42 -2.75 1.55
CA LEU A 108 -11.99 -1.48 1.99
C LEU A 108 -13.11 -1.02 1.06
N GLY A 109 -12.90 -1.08 -0.25
CA GLY A 109 -13.92 -0.76 -1.24
C GLY A 109 -15.10 -1.74 -1.19
N LEU A 110 -14.84 -3.04 -1.02
CA LEU A 110 -15.89 -4.06 -0.90
C LEU A 110 -16.78 -3.82 0.34
N ILE A 111 -16.18 -3.47 1.47
CA ILE A 111 -16.92 -3.12 2.70
C ILE A 111 -17.83 -1.91 2.43
N ASN A 112 -17.32 -0.88 1.78
CA ASN A 112 -18.12 0.31 1.45
C ASN A 112 -19.25 0.00 0.46
N ILE A 113 -19.04 -0.88 -0.52
CA ILE A 113 -20.08 -1.29 -1.47
C ILE A 113 -21.18 -2.10 -0.78
N LEU A 114 -20.81 -3.02 0.14
CA LEU A 114 -21.77 -3.92 0.79
C LEU A 114 -22.54 -3.23 1.92
N TRP A 115 -21.89 -2.38 2.71
CA TRP A 115 -22.46 -1.80 3.94
C TRP A 115 -22.50 -0.26 3.96
N GLY A 116 -21.96 0.39 2.94
CA GLY A 116 -21.87 1.85 2.85
C GLY A 116 -20.72 2.43 3.67
N SER A 117 -20.58 3.76 3.60
CA SER A 117 -19.56 4.53 4.34
C SER A 117 -20.02 4.98 5.74
N GLU A 118 -21.28 4.70 6.09
CA GLU A 118 -21.85 5.08 7.38
C GLU A 118 -21.27 4.25 8.52
N VAL A 119 -21.21 4.87 9.70
CA VAL A 119 -20.83 4.20 10.94
C VAL A 119 -21.92 3.19 11.33
N ARG A 120 -21.56 1.91 11.47
CA ARG A 120 -22.44 0.82 11.90
C ARG A 120 -22.14 0.44 13.35
N GLY A 121 -23.03 -0.32 13.97
CA GLY A 121 -22.92 -0.70 15.40
C GLY A 121 -23.51 0.33 16.34
N THR A 122 -24.57 0.99 15.91
CA THR A 122 -25.34 1.94 16.75
C THR A 122 -26.10 1.23 17.88
N ALA A 123 -26.69 2.01 18.79
CA ALA A 123 -27.48 1.45 19.91
C ALA A 123 -28.65 0.53 19.47
N LYS A 124 -29.17 0.71 18.24
CA LYS A 124 -30.24 -0.13 17.68
C LYS A 124 -29.72 -1.47 17.14
N GLU A 125 -28.50 -1.50 16.62
CA GLU A 125 -27.85 -2.66 16.01
C GLU A 125 -26.41 -2.76 16.52
N PRO A 126 -26.20 -3.10 17.80
CA PRO A 126 -24.88 -3.09 18.42
C PRO A 126 -23.97 -4.16 17.80
N VAL A 127 -22.68 -3.90 17.78
CA VAL A 127 -21.69 -4.91 17.39
C VAL A 127 -21.74 -6.06 18.38
N PRO A 128 -21.96 -7.31 17.93
CA PRO A 128 -22.11 -8.44 18.82
C PRO A 128 -20.81 -8.73 19.57
N LYS A 129 -20.92 -8.94 20.88
CA LYS A 129 -19.82 -9.39 21.74
C LYS A 129 -19.97 -10.89 21.99
N LEU A 130 -18.85 -11.63 21.91
CA LEU A 130 -18.86 -13.10 22.05
C LEU A 130 -19.45 -13.59 23.36
N TRP A 131 -19.28 -12.81 24.44
CA TRP A 131 -19.83 -13.15 25.77
C TRP A 131 -20.59 -11.94 26.31
N PRO A 132 -21.55 -12.19 27.20
CA PRO A 132 -22.17 -11.10 27.95
C PRO A 132 -21.09 -10.38 28.77
N VAL A 133 -21.06 -9.07 28.68
CA VAL A 133 -20.07 -8.24 29.38
C VAL A 133 -20.41 -8.30 30.89
N ARG A 134 -19.60 -9.02 31.64
CA ARG A 134 -19.62 -9.04 33.10
C ARG A 134 -18.39 -8.33 33.62
N ARG A 135 -18.57 -7.41 34.54
CA ARG A 135 -17.45 -6.76 35.22
C ARG A 135 -17.04 -7.60 36.41
N PHE A 136 -15.75 -7.80 36.52
CA PHE A 136 -15.11 -8.48 37.65
C PHE A 136 -14.19 -7.47 38.33
N GLU A 137 -14.13 -7.56 39.66
CA GLU A 137 -13.17 -6.82 40.46
C GLU A 137 -12.31 -7.82 41.26
N LEU A 138 -11.02 -7.79 41.02
CA LEU A 138 -10.06 -8.61 41.76
C LEU A 138 -8.99 -7.68 42.37
N GLY A 139 -8.98 -7.58 43.73
CA GLY A 139 -8.04 -6.73 44.42
C GLY A 139 -8.12 -5.25 44.08
N GLY A 140 -9.34 -4.72 43.80
CA GLY A 140 -9.54 -3.33 43.38
C GLY A 140 -9.33 -3.07 41.87
N ILE A 141 -8.95 -4.09 41.07
CA ILE A 141 -8.75 -3.98 39.63
C ILE A 141 -10.05 -4.46 38.94
N GLY A 142 -10.71 -3.53 38.24
CA GLY A 142 -11.89 -3.82 37.42
C GLY A 142 -11.50 -4.26 36.01
N PHE A 143 -12.02 -5.39 35.52
CA PHE A 143 -11.85 -5.86 34.14
C PHE A 143 -13.12 -6.55 33.63
N ASP A 144 -13.28 -6.58 32.32
CA ASP A 144 -14.43 -7.17 31.66
C ASP A 144 -14.16 -8.63 31.26
N SER A 145 -15.25 -9.46 31.26
CA SER A 145 -15.19 -10.84 30.74
C SER A 145 -14.60 -10.94 29.33
N GLN A 146 -14.82 -9.93 28.48
CA GLN A 146 -14.26 -9.88 27.10
C GLN A 146 -12.74 -9.71 27.12
N GLN A 147 -12.21 -8.85 27.97
CA GLN A 147 -10.78 -8.64 28.14
C GLN A 147 -10.07 -9.93 28.61
N LEU A 148 -10.69 -10.63 29.59
CA LEU A 148 -10.18 -11.92 30.05
C LEU A 148 -10.20 -12.97 28.92
N ALA A 149 -11.29 -13.03 28.14
CA ALA A 149 -11.38 -13.94 26.99
C ALA A 149 -10.32 -13.64 25.92
N GLN A 150 -9.98 -12.37 25.68
CA GLN A 150 -8.92 -11.97 24.75
C GLN A 150 -7.55 -12.47 25.24
N LEU A 151 -7.25 -12.32 26.53
CA LEU A 151 -6.00 -12.81 27.10
C LEU A 151 -5.91 -14.34 27.02
N VAL A 152 -6.98 -15.05 27.37
CA VAL A 152 -7.03 -16.51 27.23
C VAL A 152 -6.88 -16.94 25.77
N ALA A 153 -7.54 -16.24 24.85
CA ALA A 153 -7.45 -16.53 23.42
C ALA A 153 -6.02 -16.38 22.88
N VAL A 154 -5.27 -15.32 23.24
CA VAL A 154 -3.89 -15.15 22.78
C VAL A 154 -2.96 -16.23 23.30
N LEU A 155 -3.15 -16.66 24.57
CA LEU A 155 -2.36 -17.74 25.16
C LEU A 155 -2.65 -19.08 24.47
N LEU A 156 -3.94 -19.38 24.23
CA LEU A 156 -4.36 -20.59 23.51
C LEU A 156 -3.85 -20.60 22.07
N VAL A 157 -4.00 -19.49 21.35
CA VAL A 157 -3.48 -19.33 19.98
C VAL A 157 -1.97 -19.48 19.95
N GLY A 158 -1.27 -18.81 20.87
CA GLY A 158 0.19 -18.92 20.97
C GLY A 158 0.64 -20.36 21.23
N ALA A 159 0.01 -21.03 22.19
CA ALA A 159 0.29 -22.43 22.50
C ALA A 159 -0.05 -23.37 21.32
N ALA A 160 -1.20 -23.17 20.67
CA ALA A 160 -1.60 -23.97 19.52
C ALA A 160 -0.66 -23.79 18.31
N LEU A 161 -0.26 -22.54 18.01
CA LEU A 161 0.71 -22.26 16.95
C LEU A 161 2.10 -22.82 17.27
N TYR A 162 2.53 -22.69 18.50
CA TYR A 162 3.80 -23.30 18.94
C TYR A 162 3.75 -24.82 18.80
N ALA A 163 2.66 -25.45 19.26
CA ALA A 163 2.46 -26.91 19.15
C ALA A 163 2.41 -27.34 17.67
N LEU A 164 1.68 -26.61 16.82
CA LEU A 164 1.58 -26.87 15.40
C LEU A 164 2.95 -26.80 14.71
N LEU A 165 3.73 -25.75 14.99
CA LEU A 165 5.03 -25.55 14.33
C LEU A 165 6.11 -26.49 14.84
N LYS A 166 6.07 -26.89 16.12
CA LYS A 166 7.13 -27.71 16.75
C LYS A 166 6.87 -29.21 16.72
N PHE A 167 5.61 -29.62 16.88
CA PHE A 167 5.27 -31.02 17.11
C PHE A 167 4.50 -31.68 15.97
N THR A 168 4.16 -30.94 14.89
CA THR A 168 3.41 -31.54 13.77
C THR A 168 4.23 -31.62 12.47
N PHE A 169 3.89 -32.60 11.61
CA PHE A 169 4.43 -32.69 10.26
C PHE A 169 4.11 -31.45 9.41
N VAL A 170 3.00 -30.77 9.68
CA VAL A 170 2.63 -29.53 9.01
C VAL A 170 3.63 -28.43 9.33
N GLY A 171 4.02 -28.30 10.61
CA GLY A 171 5.03 -27.34 11.05
C GLY A 171 6.39 -27.60 10.41
N THR A 172 6.84 -28.84 10.37
CA THR A 172 8.10 -29.22 9.70
C THR A 172 8.07 -28.89 8.20
N ARG A 173 6.95 -29.15 7.51
CA ARG A 173 6.77 -28.80 6.08
C ARG A 173 6.77 -27.28 5.88
N ILE A 174 6.13 -26.51 6.76
CA ILE A 174 6.15 -25.05 6.73
C ILE A 174 7.60 -24.55 6.87
N GLN A 175 8.35 -25.05 7.86
CA GLN A 175 9.75 -24.68 8.06
C GLN A 175 10.62 -25.02 6.85
N ALA A 176 10.49 -26.21 6.28
CA ALA A 176 11.24 -26.62 5.11
C ALA A 176 10.98 -25.72 3.88
N VAL A 177 9.71 -25.32 3.65
CA VAL A 177 9.34 -24.42 2.55
C VAL A 177 9.87 -23.00 2.79
N VAL A 178 9.92 -22.56 4.05
CA VAL A 178 10.46 -21.25 4.45
C VAL A 178 11.95 -21.17 4.24
N ASP A 179 12.69 -22.20 4.69
CA ASP A 179 14.15 -22.22 4.63
C ASP A 179 14.64 -22.27 3.17
N ARG A 180 14.16 -23.23 2.39
CA ARG A 180 14.49 -23.32 0.96
C ARG A 180 13.36 -24.01 0.18
N ARG A 181 12.52 -23.21 -0.43
CA ARG A 181 11.36 -23.67 -1.21
C ARG A 181 11.74 -24.69 -2.29
N GLU A 182 12.83 -24.43 -3.02
CA GLU A 182 13.27 -25.30 -4.12
C GLU A 182 13.70 -26.68 -3.63
N LEU A 183 14.43 -26.75 -2.52
CA LEU A 183 14.84 -28.01 -1.91
C LEU A 183 13.62 -28.75 -1.32
N ALA A 184 12.66 -28.04 -0.76
CA ALA A 184 11.43 -28.65 -0.26
C ALA A 184 10.60 -29.26 -1.40
N GLU A 185 10.49 -28.59 -2.55
CA GLU A 185 9.80 -29.09 -3.74
C GLU A 185 10.53 -30.33 -4.32
N LEU A 186 11.87 -30.35 -4.33
CA LEU A 186 12.65 -31.55 -4.70
C LEU A 186 12.45 -32.71 -3.70
N ALA A 187 12.19 -32.42 -2.42
CA ALA A 187 11.83 -33.40 -1.40
C ALA A 187 10.34 -33.80 -1.43
N THR A 188 9.64 -33.57 -2.55
CA THR A 188 8.22 -33.93 -2.78
C THR A 188 7.22 -33.14 -1.90
N ILE A 189 7.63 -32.05 -1.25
CA ILE A 189 6.74 -31.20 -0.48
C ILE A 189 6.03 -30.20 -1.41
N ASP A 190 4.71 -30.26 -1.48
CA ASP A 190 3.91 -29.29 -2.25
C ASP A 190 3.90 -27.92 -1.54
N ALA A 191 4.86 -27.07 -1.92
CA ALA A 191 4.99 -25.72 -1.35
C ALA A 191 3.74 -24.85 -1.57
N SER A 192 2.94 -25.13 -2.61
CA SER A 192 1.69 -24.39 -2.88
C SER A 192 0.62 -24.73 -1.85
N ARG A 193 0.47 -25.99 -1.46
CA ARG A 193 -0.48 -26.42 -0.41
C ARG A 193 -0.05 -25.91 0.95
N VAL A 194 1.24 -25.94 1.25
CA VAL A 194 1.78 -25.39 2.50
C VAL A 194 1.51 -23.88 2.60
N SER A 195 1.76 -23.13 1.53
CA SER A 195 1.46 -21.71 1.48
C SER A 195 -0.04 -21.43 1.62
N MET A 196 -0.90 -22.22 0.98
CA MET A 196 -2.36 -22.09 1.09
C MET A 196 -2.83 -22.30 2.54
N LEU A 197 -2.31 -23.31 3.22
CA LEU A 197 -2.64 -23.56 4.62
C LEU A 197 -2.19 -22.40 5.52
N ALA A 198 -0.99 -21.85 5.29
CA ALA A 198 -0.50 -20.71 6.04
C ALA A 198 -1.35 -19.45 5.84
N TRP A 199 -1.82 -19.20 4.62
CA TRP A 199 -2.78 -18.12 4.33
C TRP A 199 -4.13 -18.35 5.03
N ALA A 200 -4.64 -19.60 5.00
CA ALA A 200 -5.90 -19.96 5.65
C ALA A 200 -5.83 -19.76 7.17
N ILE A 201 -4.75 -20.20 7.82
CA ILE A 201 -4.53 -20.00 9.26
C ILE A 201 -4.37 -18.50 9.57
N GLY A 202 -3.55 -17.78 8.79
CA GLY A 202 -3.30 -16.34 8.99
C GLY A 202 -4.57 -15.50 8.86
N CYS A 203 -5.41 -15.76 7.85
CA CYS A 203 -6.69 -15.07 7.69
C CYS A 203 -7.74 -15.54 8.71
N GLY A 204 -7.65 -16.79 9.18
CA GLY A 204 -8.44 -17.26 10.32
C GLY A 204 -8.11 -16.50 11.61
N LEU A 205 -6.82 -16.22 11.86
CA LEU A 205 -6.40 -15.38 12.98
C LEU A 205 -6.80 -13.91 12.78
N ALA A 206 -6.82 -13.41 11.54
CA ALA A 206 -7.38 -12.10 11.25
C ALA A 206 -8.89 -12.04 11.58
N ALA A 207 -9.64 -13.06 11.17
CA ALA A 207 -11.06 -13.17 11.53
C ALA A 207 -11.26 -13.25 13.04
N LEU A 208 -10.44 -14.01 13.76
CA LEU A 208 -10.46 -14.06 15.23
C LEU A 208 -10.20 -12.68 15.84
N THR A 209 -9.22 -11.94 15.32
CA THR A 209 -8.93 -10.57 15.74
C THR A 209 -10.16 -9.67 15.55
N GLY A 210 -10.81 -9.70 14.38
CA GLY A 210 -12.00 -8.91 14.10
C GLY A 210 -13.19 -9.24 15.01
N VAL A 211 -13.41 -10.53 15.26
CA VAL A 211 -14.47 -11.01 16.15
C VAL A 211 -14.19 -10.65 17.61
N MET A 212 -12.92 -10.74 18.06
CA MET A 212 -12.52 -10.44 19.44
C MET A 212 -12.42 -8.95 19.73
N LEU A 213 -12.04 -8.13 18.71
CA LEU A 213 -11.96 -6.68 18.86
C LEU A 213 -13.32 -6.09 19.21
N ALA A 214 -14.40 -6.58 18.56
CA ALA A 214 -15.78 -6.14 18.75
C ALA A 214 -15.86 -4.63 19.06
N PRO A 215 -15.38 -3.76 18.15
CA PRO A 215 -15.29 -2.32 18.42
C PRO A 215 -16.70 -1.78 18.72
N PRO A 216 -16.82 -0.71 19.51
CA PRO A 216 -18.14 -0.14 19.84
C PRO A 216 -18.89 0.31 18.58
N VAL A 217 -18.15 0.67 17.52
CA VAL A 217 -18.68 1.04 16.19
C VAL A 217 -17.78 0.48 15.10
N LEU A 218 -18.40 0.09 13.98
CA LEU A 218 -17.70 -0.34 12.77
C LEU A 218 -17.60 0.86 11.83
N GLU A 219 -16.36 1.31 11.63
CA GLU A 219 -16.01 2.42 10.75
C GLU A 219 -14.80 2.04 9.89
N PRO A 220 -14.91 2.01 8.54
CA PRO A 220 -13.83 1.55 7.68
C PRO A 220 -12.53 2.33 7.83
N THR A 221 -12.60 3.62 8.11
CA THR A 221 -11.43 4.51 8.22
C THR A 221 -10.65 4.29 9.51
N ARG A 222 -11.31 4.02 10.63
CA ARG A 222 -10.66 3.77 11.93
C ARG A 222 -9.79 2.52 11.97
N ILE A 223 -10.18 1.51 11.23
CA ILE A 223 -9.48 0.22 11.29
C ILE A 223 -8.10 0.26 10.64
N VAL A 224 -7.84 1.24 9.77
CA VAL A 224 -6.50 1.41 9.19
C VAL A 224 -5.49 1.78 10.28
N PHE A 225 -5.90 2.58 11.27
CA PHE A 225 -5.08 2.90 12.43
C PHE A 225 -4.79 1.65 13.26
N PHE A 226 -5.82 0.82 13.49
CA PHE A 226 -5.64 -0.49 14.14
C PHE A 226 -4.67 -1.40 13.36
N GLY A 227 -4.69 -1.35 12.03
CA GLY A 227 -3.74 -2.04 11.18
C GLY A 227 -2.29 -1.67 11.45
N ILE A 228 -2.03 -0.40 11.82
CA ILE A 228 -0.69 0.10 12.13
C ILE A 228 -0.22 -0.39 13.50
N GLU A 229 -1.11 -0.49 14.47
CA GLU A 229 -0.83 -1.06 15.78
C GLU A 229 -0.39 -2.52 15.64
N ILE A 230 -1.12 -3.31 14.86
CA ILE A 230 -0.77 -4.70 14.54
C ILE A 230 0.58 -4.77 13.82
N LEU A 231 0.82 -3.84 12.90
CA LEU A 231 2.03 -3.76 12.13
C LEU A 231 3.25 -3.49 13.02
N SER A 232 3.09 -2.63 14.02
CA SER A 232 4.17 -2.31 14.97
C SER A 232 4.59 -3.56 15.76
N VAL A 233 3.65 -4.39 16.21
CA VAL A 233 3.93 -5.69 16.84
C VAL A 233 4.73 -6.60 15.92
N ALA A 234 4.28 -6.74 14.66
CA ALA A 234 4.93 -7.61 13.70
C ALA A 234 6.37 -7.16 13.36
N VAL A 235 6.60 -5.84 13.26
CA VAL A 235 7.92 -5.26 13.00
C VAL A 235 8.85 -5.40 14.21
N VAL A 236 8.36 -5.17 15.43
CA VAL A 236 9.12 -5.39 16.67
C VAL A 236 9.53 -6.86 16.80
N ALA A 237 8.64 -7.79 16.42
CA ALA A 237 8.93 -9.21 16.34
C ALA A 237 9.87 -9.58 15.17
N ARG A 238 10.35 -8.59 14.39
CA ARG A 238 11.18 -8.76 13.18
C ARG A 238 10.58 -9.72 12.16
N LEU A 239 9.26 -9.93 12.18
CA LEU A 239 8.50 -10.85 11.31
C LEU A 239 8.93 -12.34 11.43
N VAL A 240 9.73 -12.70 12.43
CA VAL A 240 10.31 -14.04 12.60
C VAL A 240 9.84 -14.73 13.87
N SER A 241 9.75 -14.00 14.97
CA SER A 241 9.57 -14.59 16.29
C SER A 241 8.14 -14.43 16.81
N LEU A 242 7.37 -15.54 16.85
CA LEU A 242 6.03 -15.58 17.44
C LEU A 242 6.02 -15.20 18.94
N PRO A 243 6.91 -15.71 19.80
CA PRO A 243 6.96 -15.29 21.20
C PRO A 243 7.17 -13.79 21.35
N VAL A 244 8.09 -13.19 20.57
CA VAL A 244 8.33 -11.75 20.62
C VAL A 244 7.11 -10.96 20.16
N ALA A 245 6.33 -11.46 19.17
CA ALA A 245 5.08 -10.83 18.74
C ALA A 245 4.06 -10.82 19.90
N ILE A 246 3.90 -11.93 20.62
CA ILE A 246 2.99 -12.01 21.77
C ILE A 246 3.43 -11.05 22.87
N PHE A 247 4.70 -11.12 23.27
CA PHE A 247 5.23 -10.24 24.33
C PHE A 247 5.19 -8.77 23.96
N SER A 248 5.54 -8.40 22.72
CA SER A 248 5.50 -7.00 22.29
C SER A 248 4.07 -6.45 22.20
N GLY A 249 3.10 -7.25 21.78
CA GLY A 249 1.70 -6.85 21.80
C GLY A 249 1.21 -6.61 23.24
N ILE A 250 1.43 -7.58 24.12
CA ILE A 250 0.93 -7.51 25.50
C ILE A 250 1.69 -6.47 26.33
N LEU A 251 3.03 -6.54 26.35
CA LEU A 251 3.83 -5.74 27.27
C LEU A 251 4.18 -4.37 26.70
N LEU A 252 4.53 -4.25 25.42
CA LEU A 252 4.95 -2.97 24.86
C LEU A 252 3.75 -2.11 24.47
N LEU A 253 2.85 -2.63 23.62
CA LEU A 253 1.70 -1.87 23.13
C LEU A 253 0.50 -1.86 24.08
N GLY A 254 0.41 -2.83 24.96
CA GLY A 254 -0.60 -2.83 26.02
C GLY A 254 -0.07 -2.15 27.28
N ALA A 255 0.55 -2.91 28.16
CA ALA A 255 0.97 -2.42 29.48
C ALA A 255 1.91 -1.22 29.41
N GLY A 256 2.88 -1.21 28.48
CA GLY A 256 3.84 -0.12 28.31
C GLY A 256 3.20 1.18 27.84
N HIS A 257 2.26 1.08 26.88
CA HIS A 257 1.48 2.23 26.42
C HIS A 257 0.67 2.86 27.56
N ASP A 258 -0.16 2.05 28.25
CA ASP A 258 -1.04 2.56 29.29
C ASP A 258 -0.26 3.11 30.49
N LEU A 259 0.87 2.46 30.84
CA LEU A 259 1.76 2.97 31.87
C LEU A 259 2.37 4.31 31.49
N LEU A 260 2.93 4.44 30.29
CA LEU A 260 3.51 5.70 29.82
C LEU A 260 2.45 6.79 29.69
N ALA A 261 1.27 6.46 29.13
CA ALA A 261 0.17 7.41 28.99
C ALA A 261 -0.33 7.93 30.34
N SER A 262 -0.16 7.16 31.44
CA SER A 262 -0.53 7.60 32.79
C SER A 262 0.43 8.61 33.41
N PHE A 263 1.65 8.75 32.86
CA PHE A 263 2.58 9.78 33.30
C PHE A 263 2.24 11.13 32.65
N ALA A 264 2.19 12.20 33.43
CA ALA A 264 2.09 13.58 32.94
C ALA A 264 3.41 14.31 33.27
N PRO A 265 4.53 14.02 32.58
CA PRO A 265 5.86 14.48 33.00
C PRO A 265 6.05 16.01 32.85
N PHE A 266 5.16 16.68 32.12
CA PHE A 266 5.30 18.10 31.78
C PHE A 266 4.19 18.99 32.34
N GLY A 267 3.32 18.47 33.26
CA GLY A 267 2.19 19.20 33.82
C GLY A 267 0.92 19.07 32.95
N ASP A 268 -0.11 19.90 33.25
CA ASP A 268 -1.46 19.71 32.72
C ASP A 268 -1.78 20.59 31.47
N SER A 269 -0.92 21.55 31.12
CA SER A 269 -1.20 22.42 29.98
C SER A 269 0.07 23.04 29.38
N GLY A 270 0.07 23.24 28.06
CA GLY A 270 1.14 23.87 27.31
C GLY A 270 1.71 23.00 26.21
N PHE A 271 2.75 23.49 25.51
CA PHE A 271 3.33 22.81 24.35
C PHE A 271 3.80 21.38 24.64
N TRP A 272 4.52 21.15 25.71
CA TRP A 272 5.10 19.83 26.02
C TRP A 272 4.06 18.80 26.47
N PRO A 273 3.08 19.15 27.37
CA PRO A 273 1.95 18.27 27.68
C PRO A 273 1.17 17.84 26.44
N ASP A 274 0.74 18.80 25.60
CA ASP A 274 -0.05 18.52 24.40
C ASP A 274 0.72 17.65 23.39
N MET A 275 2.04 17.89 23.26
CA MET A 275 2.91 17.05 22.42
C MET A 275 3.02 15.64 22.98
N TYR A 276 3.17 15.49 24.29
CA TYR A 276 3.26 14.18 24.94
C TYR A 276 1.95 13.39 24.79
N GLU A 277 0.81 14.02 25.03
CA GLU A 277 -0.51 13.43 24.82
C GLU A 277 -0.69 12.96 23.37
N SER A 278 -0.34 13.79 22.40
CA SER A 278 -0.39 13.44 20.98
C SER A 278 0.53 12.26 20.62
N LEU A 279 1.72 12.17 21.22
CA LEU A 279 2.64 11.04 21.05
C LEU A 279 2.08 9.77 21.68
N MET A 280 1.48 9.87 22.87
CA MET A 280 0.91 8.72 23.57
C MET A 280 -0.36 8.22 22.86
N ALA A 281 -1.24 9.11 22.40
CA ALA A 281 -2.38 8.73 21.59
C ALA A 281 -2.02 7.95 20.30
N ASN A 282 -0.78 8.10 19.82
CA ASN A 282 -0.27 7.41 18.63
C ASN A 282 0.99 6.59 18.93
N PHE A 283 1.08 6.06 20.15
CA PHE A 283 2.26 5.33 20.64
C PHE A 283 2.70 4.19 19.72
N SER A 284 1.76 3.44 19.17
CA SER A 284 2.03 2.35 18.22
C SER A 284 2.73 2.82 16.94
N VAL A 285 2.37 4.01 16.44
CA VAL A 285 3.02 4.62 15.27
C VAL A 285 4.46 5.04 15.60
N VAL A 286 4.67 5.60 16.79
CA VAL A 286 6.00 5.96 17.29
C VAL A 286 6.88 4.71 17.42
N VAL A 287 6.35 3.65 18.03
CA VAL A 287 7.04 2.36 18.15
C VAL A 287 7.37 1.78 16.78
N LEU A 288 6.43 1.80 15.85
CA LEU A 288 6.65 1.34 14.47
C LEU A 288 7.78 2.12 13.80
N PHE A 289 7.76 3.45 13.88
CA PHE A 289 8.77 4.30 13.26
C PHE A 289 10.16 4.05 13.84
N ILE A 290 10.25 4.00 15.18
CA ILE A 290 11.53 3.70 15.89
C ILE A 290 12.02 2.30 15.53
N ALA A 291 11.16 1.28 15.58
CA ALA A 291 11.52 -0.10 15.26
C ALA A 291 12.01 -0.24 13.81
N LEU A 292 11.34 0.42 12.85
CA LEU A 292 11.76 0.44 11.46
C LEU A 292 13.13 1.11 11.27
N ILE A 293 13.49 2.11 12.06
CA ILE A 293 14.81 2.74 12.00
C ILE A 293 15.89 1.90 12.74
N ALA A 294 15.54 1.30 13.87
CA ALA A 294 16.50 0.62 14.75
C ALA A 294 16.92 -0.78 14.23
N PHE A 295 15.99 -1.58 13.72
CA PHE A 295 16.27 -2.98 13.39
C PHE A 295 16.88 -3.17 12.00
N ARG A 296 18.21 -3.21 11.88
CA ARG A 296 18.94 -3.44 10.60
C ARG A 296 18.65 -4.80 9.95
N THR A 297 18.32 -5.82 10.72
CA THR A 297 18.09 -7.20 10.25
C THR A 297 16.85 -7.35 9.35
N LEU A 298 15.96 -6.36 9.31
CA LEU A 298 14.79 -6.38 8.43
C LEU A 298 15.16 -6.30 6.94
N ASP A 299 16.31 -5.72 6.60
CA ASP A 299 16.74 -5.60 5.20
C ASP A 299 17.17 -6.95 4.60
N GLU A 300 17.75 -7.85 5.42
CA GLU A 300 18.16 -9.19 5.01
C GLU A 300 16.96 -10.06 4.62
N LEU A 301 15.80 -9.84 5.26
CA LEU A 301 14.55 -10.55 4.95
C LEU A 301 13.95 -10.17 3.58
N GLY A 302 14.30 -9.00 3.05
CA GLY A 302 13.84 -8.49 1.74
C GLY A 302 14.74 -8.87 0.56
N GLU A 303 15.98 -9.28 0.80
CA GLU A 303 17.00 -9.50 -0.25
C GLU A 303 16.97 -10.87 -0.93
N SER A 304 16.10 -11.79 -0.51
CA SER A 304 16.03 -13.16 -1.06
C SER A 304 15.43 -13.26 -2.48
N ALA A 305 15.08 -12.17 -3.13
CA ALA A 305 14.64 -12.16 -4.52
C ALA A 305 15.75 -11.62 -5.43
N PRO A 306 16.14 -12.34 -6.49
CA PRO A 306 17.08 -11.80 -7.47
C PRO A 306 16.51 -10.49 -8.01
N THR A 307 17.30 -9.44 -7.93
CA THR A 307 17.08 -8.15 -8.56
C THR A 307 17.15 -8.32 -10.08
N GLY A 308 16.12 -8.88 -10.66
CA GLY A 308 16.04 -9.10 -12.09
C GLY A 308 14.59 -9.01 -12.56
N GLN A 309 14.31 -8.01 -13.37
CA GLN A 309 13.11 -7.90 -14.19
C GLN A 309 11.78 -7.73 -13.43
N GLY A 310 11.67 -6.70 -12.61
CA GLY A 310 10.37 -6.15 -12.20
C GLY A 310 9.65 -5.47 -13.37
N ILE A 311 8.33 -5.32 -13.26
CA ILE A 311 7.45 -4.62 -14.22
C ILE A 311 8.05 -3.30 -14.75
N VAL A 312 8.94 -2.69 -13.96
CA VAL A 312 9.55 -1.39 -14.24
C VAL A 312 10.84 -1.50 -15.06
N ALA A 313 11.59 -2.61 -15.00
CA ALA A 313 12.90 -2.74 -15.64
C ALA A 313 12.83 -2.93 -17.17
N SER A 314 11.78 -3.57 -17.68
CA SER A 314 11.68 -3.93 -19.09
C SER A 314 11.36 -2.76 -20.03
N GLU A 315 10.81 -1.65 -19.53
CA GLU A 315 10.36 -0.54 -20.37
C GLU A 315 11.36 0.60 -20.56
N LEU A 316 12.31 0.78 -19.63
CA LEU A 316 13.28 1.88 -19.70
C LEU A 316 14.49 1.60 -20.60
N GLY A 317 14.74 0.35 -20.92
CA GLY A 317 15.82 -0.06 -21.85
C GLY A 317 15.53 0.24 -23.32
N ARG A 318 14.27 0.41 -23.70
CA ARG A 318 13.91 0.83 -25.06
C ARG A 318 13.80 2.36 -25.11
N ARG A 319 14.88 3.03 -25.48
CA ARG A 319 14.80 4.37 -26.04
C ARG A 319 14.02 4.28 -27.37
N SER A 320 12.69 4.34 -27.29
CA SER A 320 11.92 4.83 -28.44
C SER A 320 12.21 6.32 -28.52
N GLY A 321 12.89 6.76 -29.58
CA GLY A 321 12.97 8.18 -29.94
C GLY A 321 11.57 8.79 -29.97
N PRO A 322 11.40 10.10 -30.06
CA PRO A 322 10.11 10.76 -30.06
C PRO A 322 9.25 10.18 -31.16
N ASN A 323 8.32 9.29 -30.76
CA ASN A 323 7.38 8.66 -31.68
C ASN A 323 6.37 9.76 -32.06
N ARG A 324 6.25 10.08 -33.35
CA ARG A 324 5.28 11.08 -33.85
C ARG A 324 3.88 10.87 -33.29
N ALA A 325 3.42 9.61 -33.17
CA ALA A 325 2.16 9.27 -32.55
C ALA A 325 2.09 9.67 -31.06
N GLY A 326 3.16 9.50 -30.30
CA GLY A 326 3.22 9.93 -28.90
C GLY A 326 3.16 11.46 -28.75
N MET A 327 3.83 12.20 -29.64
CA MET A 327 3.75 13.67 -29.66
C MET A 327 2.35 14.17 -30.02
N ILE A 328 1.69 13.52 -30.96
CA ILE A 328 0.28 13.83 -31.32
C ILE A 328 -0.63 13.60 -30.12
N VAL A 329 -0.50 12.48 -29.41
CA VAL A 329 -1.31 12.17 -28.21
C VAL A 329 -1.09 13.23 -27.13
N VAL A 330 0.15 13.61 -26.86
CA VAL A 330 0.45 14.69 -25.89
C VAL A 330 -0.16 16.00 -26.34
N GLY A 331 -0.02 16.36 -27.62
CA GLY A 331 -0.64 17.57 -28.18
C GLY A 331 -2.14 17.59 -28.05
N VAL A 332 -2.82 16.48 -28.34
CA VAL A 332 -4.28 16.32 -28.18
C VAL A 332 -4.68 16.46 -26.70
N VAL A 333 -3.98 15.80 -25.78
CA VAL A 333 -4.25 15.91 -24.35
C VAL A 333 -4.10 17.34 -23.85
N CYS A 334 -3.03 18.04 -24.26
CA CYS A 334 -2.83 19.46 -23.95
C CYS A 334 -3.94 20.34 -24.55
N ALA A 335 -4.33 20.11 -25.79
CA ALA A 335 -5.38 20.88 -26.44
C ALA A 335 -6.75 20.66 -25.72
N VAL A 336 -7.08 19.41 -25.37
CA VAL A 336 -8.26 19.08 -24.60
C VAL A 336 -8.21 19.77 -23.23
N ALA A 337 -7.10 19.69 -22.50
CA ALA A 337 -6.95 20.33 -21.18
C ALA A 337 -7.14 21.85 -21.26
N ILE A 338 -6.65 22.51 -22.31
CA ILE A 338 -6.84 23.95 -22.52
C ILE A 338 -8.30 24.27 -22.88
N ALA A 339 -8.95 23.43 -23.68
CA ALA A 339 -10.34 23.64 -24.11
C ALA A 339 -11.40 23.28 -23.05
N LEU A 340 -11.02 22.52 -22.02
CA LEU A 340 -11.96 22.00 -20.97
C LEU A 340 -12.83 23.09 -20.32
N PRO A 341 -12.33 24.30 -19.95
CA PRO A 341 -13.16 25.32 -19.35
C PRO A 341 -14.26 25.86 -20.26
N GLY A 342 -14.07 25.77 -21.57
CA GLY A 342 -15.11 26.16 -22.55
C GLY A 342 -16.20 25.09 -22.75
N LEU A 343 -15.94 23.84 -22.33
CA LEU A 343 -16.82 22.70 -22.51
C LEU A 343 -17.57 22.33 -21.22
N LEU A 344 -17.04 22.68 -20.04
CA LEU A 344 -17.54 22.27 -18.74
C LEU A 344 -18.17 23.46 -18.01
N GLY A 345 -19.31 23.23 -17.33
CA GLY A 345 -19.86 24.19 -16.36
C GLY A 345 -19.02 24.25 -15.07
N ASP A 346 -19.26 25.27 -14.23
CA ASP A 346 -18.46 25.58 -13.04
C ASP A 346 -18.30 24.39 -12.07
N ILE A 347 -19.32 23.56 -11.88
CA ILE A 347 -19.28 22.39 -10.99
C ILE A 347 -18.31 21.35 -11.55
N ASN A 348 -18.42 21.03 -12.83
CA ASN A 348 -17.55 20.05 -13.48
C ASN A 348 -16.10 20.57 -13.58
N LEU A 349 -15.92 21.88 -13.71
CA LEU A 349 -14.60 22.49 -13.75
C LEU A 349 -13.86 22.38 -12.40
N ARG A 350 -14.56 22.32 -11.26
CA ARG A 350 -13.96 22.04 -9.94
C ARG A 350 -13.38 20.61 -9.88
N TYR A 351 -14.04 19.63 -10.46
CA TYR A 351 -13.47 18.28 -10.57
C TYR A 351 -12.21 18.26 -11.47
N ALA A 352 -12.21 19.05 -12.54
CA ALA A 352 -11.03 19.22 -13.38
C ALA A 352 -9.87 19.88 -12.62
N GLN A 353 -10.13 20.87 -11.76
CA GLN A 353 -9.12 21.47 -10.87
C GLN A 353 -8.54 20.42 -9.92
N GLN A 354 -9.36 19.62 -9.27
CA GLN A 354 -8.88 18.53 -8.41
C GLN A 354 -8.03 17.52 -9.18
N MET A 355 -8.40 17.20 -10.43
CA MET A 355 -7.61 16.34 -11.32
C MET A 355 -6.22 16.91 -11.58
N VAL A 356 -6.12 18.22 -11.87
CA VAL A 356 -4.83 18.89 -12.15
C VAL A 356 -3.97 18.95 -10.88
N ALA A 357 -4.54 19.25 -9.73
CA ALA A 357 -3.83 19.24 -8.46
C ALA A 357 -3.31 17.84 -8.09
N LEU A 358 -4.15 16.80 -8.24
CA LEU A 358 -3.77 15.40 -8.04
C LEU A 358 -2.73 14.93 -9.06
N LEU A 359 -2.77 15.40 -10.30
CA LEU A 359 -1.73 15.12 -11.29
C LEU A 359 -0.36 15.56 -10.77
N VAL A 360 -0.24 16.76 -10.18
CA VAL A 360 1.03 17.25 -9.61
C VAL A 360 1.49 16.32 -8.47
N ILE A 361 0.58 15.92 -7.57
CA ILE A 361 0.90 14.97 -6.50
C ILE A 361 1.34 13.62 -7.09
N PHE A 362 0.65 13.10 -8.09
CA PHE A 362 0.95 11.80 -8.69
C PHE A 362 2.26 11.81 -9.49
N VAL A 363 2.63 12.94 -10.09
CA VAL A 363 3.96 13.15 -10.67
C VAL A 363 5.05 12.98 -9.61
N SER A 364 4.82 13.45 -8.37
CA SER A 364 5.78 13.25 -7.28
C SER A 364 5.97 11.76 -6.96
N ILE A 365 4.90 10.95 -6.96
CA ILE A 365 4.97 9.49 -6.76
C ILE A 365 5.74 8.82 -7.90
N VAL A 366 5.50 9.24 -9.15
CA VAL A 366 6.25 8.73 -10.31
C VAL A 366 7.73 9.09 -10.21
N CYS A 367 8.08 10.29 -9.77
CA CYS A 367 9.48 10.70 -9.61
C CYS A 367 10.21 9.83 -8.59
N ILE A 368 9.63 9.59 -7.42
CA ILE A 368 10.30 8.83 -6.37
C ILE A 368 10.21 7.32 -6.61
N THR A 369 9.05 6.79 -6.97
CA THR A 369 8.90 5.34 -7.15
C THR A 369 9.20 4.90 -8.58
N GLY A 370 8.69 5.61 -9.57
CA GLY A 370 8.86 5.26 -10.97
C GLY A 370 10.28 5.41 -11.47
N PHE A 371 10.98 6.52 -11.14
CA PHE A 371 12.32 6.79 -11.65
C PHE A 371 13.42 6.17 -10.77
N SER A 372 13.27 6.18 -9.44
CA SER A 372 14.33 5.71 -8.54
C SER A 372 14.05 4.36 -7.88
N GLY A 373 12.84 3.81 -8.00
CA GLY A 373 12.46 2.53 -7.40
C GLY A 373 12.18 2.58 -5.90
N HIS A 374 12.19 3.76 -5.25
CA HIS A 374 11.94 3.90 -3.83
C HIS A 374 10.44 4.01 -3.56
N ILE A 375 9.91 3.03 -2.82
CA ILE A 375 8.47 3.02 -2.48
C ILE A 375 8.19 4.06 -1.42
N THR A 376 7.18 4.92 -1.63
CA THR A 376 6.67 5.88 -0.67
C THR A 376 5.17 5.66 -0.45
N LEU A 377 4.75 5.59 0.81
CA LEU A 377 3.36 5.44 1.24
C LEU A 377 2.91 6.58 2.16
N GLY A 378 3.67 7.68 2.22
CA GLY A 378 3.37 8.86 3.04
C GLY A 378 3.06 10.13 2.23
N GLN A 379 2.78 10.00 0.93
CA GLN A 379 2.73 11.13 0.02
C GLN A 379 1.52 12.06 0.28
N ALA A 380 0.40 11.53 0.79
CA ALA A 380 -0.75 12.35 1.14
C ALA A 380 -0.43 13.30 2.31
N SER A 381 0.21 12.79 3.36
CA SER A 381 0.61 13.61 4.51
C SER A 381 1.66 14.65 4.14
N ILE A 382 2.61 14.31 3.25
CA ILE A 382 3.61 15.25 2.74
C ILE A 382 2.94 16.36 1.90
N ALA A 383 1.98 16.01 1.05
CA ALA A 383 1.19 16.99 0.30
C ALA A 383 0.35 17.85 1.24
N GLY A 384 -0.28 17.21 2.24
CA GLY A 384 -1.04 17.91 3.29
C GLY A 384 -0.20 18.86 4.11
N LEU A 385 1.06 18.53 4.39
CA LEU A 385 1.99 19.42 5.09
C LEU A 385 2.30 20.67 4.25
N GLY A 386 2.52 20.50 2.95
CA GLY A 386 2.69 21.61 2.03
C GLY A 386 1.46 22.52 1.99
N ALA A 387 0.27 21.94 1.91
CA ALA A 387 -0.99 22.66 1.97
C ALA A 387 -1.20 23.41 3.30
N PHE A 388 -0.91 22.72 4.42
CA PHE A 388 -1.03 23.28 5.76
C PHE A 388 -0.14 24.51 5.97
N PHE A 389 1.16 24.40 5.66
CA PHE A 389 2.08 25.53 5.80
C PHE A 389 1.78 26.66 4.82
N THR A 390 1.24 26.34 3.62
CA THR A 390 0.71 27.36 2.70
C THR A 390 -0.43 28.13 3.36
N ALA A 391 -1.43 27.42 3.92
CA ALA A 391 -2.56 28.05 4.60
C ALA A 391 -2.11 28.92 5.78
N ARG A 392 -1.19 28.43 6.59
CA ARG A 392 -0.61 29.17 7.73
C ARG A 392 0.18 30.40 7.31
N ALA A 393 0.96 30.30 6.23
CA ALA A 393 1.72 31.43 5.71
C ALA A 393 0.83 32.54 5.15
N VAL A 394 -0.31 32.19 4.53
CA VAL A 394 -1.31 33.17 4.07
C VAL A 394 -2.03 33.79 5.24
N ASN A 395 -2.56 33.01 6.18
CA ASN A 395 -3.45 33.48 7.23
C ASN A 395 -2.67 34.11 8.42
N GLY A 396 -1.50 33.56 8.77
CA GLY A 396 -0.73 34.02 9.92
C GLY A 396 0.34 35.06 9.58
N LEU A 397 1.05 34.89 8.45
CA LEU A 397 2.12 35.79 8.02
C LEU A 397 1.68 36.78 6.95
N HIS A 398 0.42 36.70 6.49
CA HIS A 398 -0.15 37.56 5.43
C HIS A 398 0.71 37.61 4.15
N LEU A 399 1.42 36.49 3.84
CA LEU A 399 2.28 36.41 2.65
C LEU A 399 1.43 36.30 1.37
N PRO A 400 1.93 36.84 0.25
CA PRO A 400 1.34 36.54 -1.06
C PRO A 400 1.25 35.03 -1.31
N VAL A 401 0.13 34.57 -1.83
CA VAL A 401 -0.20 33.14 -1.92
C VAL A 401 0.89 32.32 -2.65
N ILE A 402 1.49 32.88 -3.70
CA ILE A 402 2.56 32.21 -4.44
C ILE A 402 3.81 32.00 -3.56
N ILE A 403 4.19 32.99 -2.76
CA ILE A 403 5.29 32.86 -1.80
C ILE A 403 4.91 31.85 -0.72
N ALA A 404 3.69 31.90 -0.22
CA ALA A 404 3.17 30.96 0.74
C ALA A 404 3.17 29.51 0.21
N MET A 405 2.85 29.28 -1.09
CA MET A 405 2.98 27.98 -1.75
C MET A 405 4.43 27.47 -1.76
N LEU A 406 5.40 28.34 -2.02
CA LEU A 406 6.82 27.98 -1.97
C LEU A 406 7.27 27.66 -0.55
N VAL A 407 6.78 28.39 0.47
CA VAL A 407 7.03 28.09 1.88
C VAL A 407 6.46 26.72 2.24
N GLY A 408 5.20 26.43 1.86
CA GLY A 408 4.59 25.12 2.06
C GLY A 408 5.33 24.00 1.35
N ALA A 409 5.70 24.18 0.09
CA ALA A 409 6.48 23.20 -0.67
C ALA A 409 7.88 22.96 -0.05
N THR A 410 8.50 24.02 0.52
CA THR A 410 9.78 23.90 1.23
C THR A 410 9.61 23.15 2.55
N ALA A 411 8.54 23.36 3.29
CA ALA A 411 8.21 22.58 4.48
C ALA A 411 8.01 21.07 4.13
N ALA A 412 7.30 20.79 3.04
CA ALA A 412 7.17 19.43 2.51
C ALA A 412 8.52 18.83 2.10
N LEU A 413 9.42 19.62 1.48
CA LEU A 413 10.79 19.19 1.14
C LEU A 413 11.58 18.79 2.40
N VAL A 414 11.49 19.55 3.48
CA VAL A 414 12.16 19.23 4.76
C VAL A 414 11.61 17.90 5.31
N ALA A 415 10.28 17.70 5.30
CA ALA A 415 9.69 16.42 5.68
C ALA A 415 10.18 15.27 4.78
N GLY A 416 10.35 15.52 3.49
CA GLY A 416 10.94 14.59 2.55
C GLY A 416 12.39 14.22 2.84
N LEU A 417 13.20 15.15 3.31
CA LEU A 417 14.56 14.88 3.77
C LEU A 417 14.56 14.00 5.02
N ILE A 418 13.64 14.26 5.97
CA ILE A 418 13.45 13.43 7.16
C ILE A 418 13.03 12.00 6.74
N ALA A 419 12.07 11.86 5.82
CA ALA A 419 11.66 10.58 5.25
C ALA A 419 12.79 9.89 4.47
N GLY A 420 13.62 10.66 3.79
CA GLY A 420 14.76 10.18 3.01
C GLY A 420 15.90 9.61 3.87
N TYR A 421 16.04 10.05 5.12
CA TYR A 421 17.09 9.56 6.01
C TYR A 421 16.98 8.04 6.29
N PRO A 422 15.84 7.50 6.68
CA PRO A 422 15.64 6.04 6.74
C PRO A 422 15.84 5.34 5.40
N ALA A 423 15.52 5.99 4.27
CA ALA A 423 15.70 5.43 2.93
C ALA A 423 17.16 5.12 2.59
N LEU A 424 18.11 5.73 3.29
CA LEU A 424 19.53 5.38 3.15
C LEU A 424 19.85 3.97 3.62
N ARG A 425 19.02 3.44 4.52
CA ARG A 425 19.22 2.15 5.19
C ARG A 425 18.14 1.14 4.85
N ARG A 426 16.93 1.57 4.43
CA ARG A 426 15.77 0.71 4.17
C ARG A 426 15.47 0.61 2.70
N LYS A 427 14.95 -0.56 2.29
CA LYS A 427 14.57 -0.84 0.91
C LYS A 427 13.15 -1.41 0.82
N GLY A 428 12.54 -1.30 -0.35
CA GLY A 428 11.29 -1.97 -0.69
C GLY A 428 10.16 -1.67 0.29
N LEU A 429 9.52 -2.71 0.80
CA LEU A 429 8.36 -2.63 1.71
C LEU A 429 8.66 -1.82 2.98
N PHE A 430 9.78 -2.08 3.64
CA PHE A 430 10.12 -1.42 4.92
C PHE A 430 10.34 0.08 4.77
N LEU A 431 10.83 0.52 3.60
CA LEU A 431 10.90 1.93 3.28
C LEU A 431 9.50 2.54 3.12
N GLY A 432 8.61 1.86 2.39
CA GLY A 432 7.21 2.27 2.26
C GLY A 432 6.51 2.41 3.62
N LEU A 433 6.70 1.42 4.51
CA LEU A 433 6.14 1.46 5.86
C LEU A 433 6.74 2.59 6.73
N THR A 434 8.04 2.89 6.56
CA THR A 434 8.68 4.01 7.26
C THR A 434 8.11 5.35 6.82
N THR A 435 7.85 5.53 5.52
CA THR A 435 7.23 6.75 5.00
C THR A 435 5.76 6.85 5.40
N LEU A 436 5.03 5.73 5.49
CA LEU A 436 3.67 5.69 6.00
C LEU A 436 3.62 6.09 7.48
N SER A 437 4.49 5.51 8.32
CA SER A 437 4.53 5.86 9.74
C SER A 437 4.94 7.32 9.98
N LEU A 438 5.85 7.87 9.18
CA LEU A 438 6.12 9.31 9.21
C LEU A 438 4.89 10.12 8.82
N GLY A 439 4.16 9.72 7.78
CA GLY A 439 2.91 10.37 7.37
C GLY A 439 1.86 10.39 8.48
N LEU A 440 1.74 9.30 9.23
CA LEU A 440 0.85 9.21 10.39
C LEU A 440 1.32 10.07 11.57
N LEU A 441 2.62 10.17 11.79
CA LEU A 441 3.17 11.09 12.78
C LEU A 441 2.88 12.55 12.39
N ILE A 442 2.99 12.91 11.13
CA ILE A 442 2.61 14.24 10.63
C ILE A 442 1.12 14.50 10.88
N ASP A 443 0.25 13.56 10.54
CA ASP A 443 -1.19 13.64 10.77
C ASP A 443 -1.53 13.88 12.24
N SER A 444 -0.91 13.09 13.11
CA SER A 444 -1.15 13.11 14.54
C SER A 444 -0.54 14.36 15.24
N LEU A 445 0.72 14.65 14.97
CA LEU A 445 1.47 15.68 15.70
C LEU A 445 1.26 17.08 15.13
N ILE A 446 0.88 17.21 13.85
CA ILE A 446 0.73 18.48 13.18
C ILE A 446 -0.72 18.77 12.82
N PHE A 447 -1.41 17.84 12.13
CA PHE A 447 -2.73 18.12 11.59
C PHE A 447 -3.82 18.06 12.65
N LYS A 448 -3.75 17.12 13.58
CA LYS A 448 -4.75 16.95 14.66
C LYS A 448 -4.38 17.67 15.94
N SER A 449 -3.15 18.14 16.04
CA SER A 449 -2.70 18.85 17.24
C SER A 449 -3.36 20.23 17.34
N THR A 450 -3.85 20.55 18.53
CA THR A 450 -4.38 21.87 18.88
C THR A 450 -3.33 22.97 18.76
N LEU A 451 -2.05 22.61 18.96
CA LEU A 451 -0.91 23.53 18.90
C LEU A 451 -0.69 24.13 17.50
N PHE A 452 -0.82 23.31 16.47
CA PHE A 452 -0.51 23.71 15.09
C PHE A 452 -1.75 24.05 14.29
N ALA A 453 -2.79 23.22 14.36
CA ALA A 453 -3.98 23.37 13.51
C ALA A 453 -5.10 24.22 14.13
N GLY A 454 -5.04 24.50 15.43
CA GLY A 454 -6.16 25.17 16.13
C GLY A 454 -7.40 24.28 16.26
N GLY A 455 -7.21 22.95 16.14
CA GLY A 455 -8.27 21.94 16.19
C GLY A 455 -8.73 21.44 14.82
N PRO A 456 -9.74 20.57 14.75
CA PRO A 456 -10.19 19.91 13.53
C PRO A 456 -10.94 20.82 12.54
N SER A 457 -11.18 22.09 12.88
CA SER A 457 -11.78 23.08 11.96
C SER A 457 -10.76 23.44 10.87
N GLY A 458 -11.09 23.19 9.62
CA GLY A 458 -10.25 23.47 8.46
C GLY A 458 -9.75 24.92 8.39
N LEU A 459 -8.57 25.12 7.80
CA LEU A 459 -8.01 26.44 7.55
C LEU A 459 -8.48 26.93 6.18
N VAL A 460 -9.00 28.15 6.14
CA VAL A 460 -9.39 28.78 4.85
C VAL A 460 -8.13 29.00 4.01
N VAL A 461 -8.19 28.61 2.75
CA VAL A 461 -7.08 28.80 1.78
C VAL A 461 -7.58 29.69 0.64
N ARG A 462 -7.01 30.90 0.55
CA ARG A 462 -7.36 31.85 -0.50
C ARG A 462 -6.70 31.48 -1.83
N ARG A 463 -7.34 31.82 -2.94
CA ARG A 463 -6.78 31.70 -4.27
C ARG A 463 -5.66 32.73 -4.50
N PRO A 464 -4.69 32.44 -5.40
CA PRO A 464 -3.56 33.34 -5.61
C PRO A 464 -3.96 34.65 -6.31
N SER A 465 -3.23 35.72 -5.99
CA SER A 465 -3.19 36.94 -6.77
C SER A 465 -1.75 37.22 -7.22
N LEU A 466 -1.55 37.70 -8.44
CA LEU A 466 -0.23 38.01 -9.00
C LEU A 466 -0.26 39.38 -9.66
N PHE A 467 0.56 40.30 -9.18
CA PHE A 467 0.68 41.65 -9.73
C PHE A 467 -0.67 42.37 -9.89
N GLY A 468 -1.61 42.22 -8.94
CA GLY A 468 -2.95 42.78 -9.01
C GLY A 468 -3.97 42.03 -9.84
N PHE A 469 -3.56 40.94 -10.48
CA PHE A 469 -4.44 40.03 -11.20
C PHE A 469 -4.92 38.94 -10.26
N GLU A 470 -6.22 38.88 -10.00
CA GLU A 470 -6.85 37.92 -9.10
C GLU A 470 -7.32 36.68 -9.86
N PHE A 471 -6.92 35.48 -9.35
CA PHE A 471 -7.35 34.19 -9.90
C PHE A 471 -8.61 33.66 -9.19
N ASP A 472 -9.54 34.57 -8.81
CA ASP A 472 -10.72 34.22 -8.02
C ASP A 472 -11.76 33.41 -8.81
N THR A 473 -11.85 33.63 -10.13
CA THR A 473 -12.80 32.85 -10.94
C THR A 473 -12.32 31.43 -11.15
N THR A 474 -13.25 30.48 -11.19
CA THR A 474 -12.97 29.04 -11.41
C THR A 474 -12.11 28.81 -12.65
N ILE A 475 -12.39 29.53 -13.74
CA ILE A 475 -11.66 29.42 -15.01
C ILE A 475 -10.21 29.93 -14.88
N ARG A 476 -10.03 31.11 -14.28
CA ARG A 476 -8.67 31.69 -14.13
C ARG A 476 -7.81 30.81 -13.23
N PHE A 477 -8.36 30.32 -12.15
CA PHE A 477 -7.66 29.45 -11.23
C PHE A 477 -7.30 28.12 -11.91
N TYR A 478 -8.18 27.53 -12.72
CA TYR A 478 -7.87 26.34 -13.50
C TYR A 478 -6.64 26.51 -14.41
N TYR A 479 -6.54 27.64 -15.12
CA TYR A 479 -5.37 27.91 -15.97
C TYR A 479 -4.08 28.12 -15.15
N PHE A 480 -4.18 28.70 -13.95
CA PHE A 480 -3.05 28.81 -13.04
C PHE A 480 -2.57 27.41 -12.60
N GLU A 481 -3.49 26.52 -12.17
CA GLU A 481 -3.17 25.13 -11.83
C GLU A 481 -2.55 24.38 -13.02
N LEU A 482 -3.12 24.56 -14.21
CA LEU A 482 -2.61 23.95 -15.44
C LEU A 482 -1.17 24.42 -15.78
N ALA A 483 -0.87 25.70 -15.56
CA ALA A 483 0.48 26.23 -15.74
C ALA A 483 1.48 25.62 -14.75
N VAL A 484 1.11 25.49 -13.47
CA VAL A 484 1.95 24.85 -12.45
C VAL A 484 2.14 23.36 -12.76
N ALA A 485 1.08 22.66 -13.20
CA ALA A 485 1.16 21.26 -13.59
C ALA A 485 2.06 21.08 -14.83
N ALA A 486 1.93 21.94 -15.83
CA ALA A 486 2.79 21.90 -17.02
C ALA A 486 4.26 22.12 -16.66
N LEU A 487 4.56 23.11 -15.79
CA LEU A 487 5.91 23.35 -15.29
C LEU A 487 6.45 22.10 -14.55
N THR A 488 5.64 21.50 -13.68
CA THR A 488 6.00 20.28 -12.92
C THR A 488 6.27 19.11 -13.84
N LEU A 489 5.43 18.89 -14.86
CA LEU A 489 5.63 17.85 -15.87
C LEU A 489 6.90 18.06 -16.67
N LEU A 490 7.21 19.32 -17.08
CA LEU A 490 8.43 19.66 -17.78
C LEU A 490 9.66 19.40 -16.91
N LEU A 491 9.63 19.80 -15.64
CA LEU A 491 10.73 19.54 -14.69
C LEU A 491 10.94 18.05 -14.49
N ALA A 492 9.88 17.27 -14.31
CA ALA A 492 9.95 15.82 -14.17
C ALA A 492 10.42 15.11 -15.44
N ALA A 493 10.01 15.59 -16.63
CA ALA A 493 10.49 15.09 -17.91
C ALA A 493 11.98 15.37 -18.11
N ASN A 494 12.44 16.58 -17.79
CA ASN A 494 13.86 16.95 -17.84
C ASN A 494 14.71 16.15 -16.84
N LEU A 495 14.20 15.94 -15.62
CA LEU A 495 14.84 15.09 -14.61
C LEU A 495 15.02 13.66 -15.15
N ARG A 496 14.00 13.11 -15.80
CA ARG A 496 14.06 11.77 -16.41
C ARG A 496 15.03 11.69 -17.59
N ALA A 497 15.02 12.68 -18.48
CA ALA A 497 15.83 12.69 -19.70
C ALA A 497 17.31 13.01 -19.41
N GLY A 498 17.58 13.75 -18.35
CA GLY A 498 18.88 14.26 -17.96
C GLY A 498 19.82 13.21 -17.35
N ARG A 499 20.98 13.68 -16.89
CA ARG A 499 22.00 12.87 -16.19
C ARG A 499 21.44 12.24 -14.91
N LEU A 500 20.62 13.00 -14.16
CA LEU A 500 19.98 12.54 -12.93
C LEU A 500 19.08 11.33 -13.19
N GLY A 501 18.25 11.36 -14.24
CA GLY A 501 17.36 10.24 -14.57
C GLY A 501 18.12 8.96 -14.91
N ARG A 502 19.29 9.06 -15.57
CA ARG A 502 20.14 7.90 -15.84
C ARG A 502 20.73 7.31 -14.56
N ILE A 503 21.18 8.15 -13.62
CA ILE A 503 21.70 7.73 -12.33
C ILE A 503 20.60 7.06 -11.49
N LEU A 504 19.42 7.68 -11.40
CA LEU A 504 18.29 7.12 -10.68
C LEU A 504 17.84 5.77 -11.27
N GLY A 505 17.83 5.65 -12.59
CA GLY A 505 17.55 4.39 -13.28
C GLY A 505 18.57 3.30 -12.95
N ALA A 506 19.87 3.61 -12.98
CA ALA A 506 20.92 2.68 -12.60
C ALA A 506 20.80 2.22 -11.14
N MET A 507 20.50 3.16 -10.23
CA MET A 507 20.25 2.84 -8.80
C MET A 507 19.04 1.94 -8.61
N ARG A 508 17.98 2.15 -9.38
CA ARG A 508 16.77 1.32 -9.34
C ARG A 508 17.05 -0.09 -9.81
N ASP A 509 17.83 -0.23 -10.87
CA ASP A 509 18.14 -1.54 -11.48
C ASP A 509 19.10 -2.33 -10.56
N SER A 510 20.15 -1.70 -10.01
CA SER A 510 21.04 -2.31 -9.02
C SER A 510 21.77 -1.25 -8.18
N GLU A 511 21.44 -1.14 -6.91
CA GLU A 511 22.17 -0.26 -5.98
C GLU A 511 23.63 -0.70 -5.80
N THR A 512 23.87 -2.02 -5.76
CA THR A 512 25.21 -2.59 -5.57
C THR A 512 26.11 -2.27 -6.77
N ALA A 513 25.64 -2.48 -7.99
CA ALA A 513 26.37 -2.15 -9.20
C ALA A 513 26.60 -0.63 -9.33
N SER A 514 25.60 0.18 -8.99
CA SER A 514 25.74 1.64 -9.00
C SER A 514 26.81 2.14 -8.02
N LYS A 515 26.87 1.52 -6.83
CA LYS A 515 27.88 1.83 -5.83
C LYS A 515 29.29 1.45 -6.29
N SER A 516 29.45 0.29 -6.98
CA SER A 516 30.77 -0.18 -7.44
C SER A 516 31.36 0.71 -8.55
N ILE A 517 30.53 1.42 -9.33
CA ILE A 517 30.96 2.40 -10.33
C ILE A 517 31.11 3.83 -9.78
N GLY A 518 31.08 3.99 -8.42
CA GLY A 518 31.37 5.25 -7.74
C GLY A 518 30.19 6.21 -7.61
N ILE A 519 28.93 5.77 -7.82
CA ILE A 519 27.76 6.62 -7.61
C ILE A 519 27.50 6.79 -6.11
N ASP A 520 27.42 8.04 -5.64
CA ASP A 520 27.05 8.37 -4.27
C ASP A 520 25.52 8.21 -4.08
N LEU A 521 25.10 6.99 -3.72
CA LEU A 521 23.69 6.65 -3.51
C LEU A 521 23.01 7.56 -2.48
N ARG A 522 23.75 7.99 -1.45
CA ARG A 522 23.19 8.81 -0.37
C ARG A 522 22.67 10.14 -0.89
N ARG A 523 23.49 10.84 -1.66
CA ARG A 523 23.13 12.16 -2.23
C ARG A 523 21.93 12.07 -3.15
N TYR A 524 21.90 11.08 -4.05
CA TYR A 524 20.83 10.93 -5.02
C TYR A 524 19.51 10.45 -4.38
N LYS A 525 19.59 9.59 -3.36
CA LYS A 525 18.39 9.20 -2.57
C LYS A 525 17.78 10.42 -1.87
N LEU A 526 18.57 11.17 -1.12
CA LEU A 526 18.08 12.37 -0.44
C LEU A 526 17.52 13.40 -1.41
N PHE A 527 18.21 13.62 -2.55
CA PHE A 527 17.74 14.54 -3.59
C PHE A 527 16.36 14.15 -4.13
N ILE A 528 16.13 12.86 -4.47
CA ILE A 528 14.85 12.47 -5.05
C ILE A 528 13.71 12.52 -4.02
N PHE A 529 13.98 12.22 -2.74
CA PHE A 529 13.02 12.40 -1.66
C PHE A 529 12.64 13.87 -1.49
N ALA A 530 13.62 14.76 -1.43
CA ALA A 530 13.41 16.21 -1.33
C ALA A 530 12.62 16.77 -2.52
N ALA A 531 13.04 16.45 -3.75
CA ALA A 531 12.37 16.92 -4.96
C ALA A 531 10.95 16.41 -5.11
N SER A 532 10.73 15.11 -4.83
CA SER A 532 9.40 14.52 -4.85
C SER A 532 8.48 15.16 -3.81
N SER A 533 8.97 15.37 -2.58
CA SER A 533 8.19 15.99 -1.52
C SER A 533 7.88 17.46 -1.79
N PHE A 534 8.80 18.20 -2.39
CA PHE A 534 8.54 19.57 -2.84
C PHE A 534 7.41 19.63 -3.88
N ILE A 535 7.44 18.74 -4.87
CA ILE A 535 6.37 18.61 -5.87
C ILE A 535 5.04 18.23 -5.21
N ALA A 536 5.07 17.27 -4.26
CA ALA A 536 3.85 16.88 -3.53
C ALA A 536 3.28 18.04 -2.73
N GLY A 537 4.13 18.83 -2.06
CA GLY A 537 3.71 20.02 -1.32
C GLY A 537 3.07 21.09 -2.20
N LEU A 538 3.61 21.33 -3.41
CA LEU A 538 2.97 22.21 -4.40
C LEU A 538 1.59 21.67 -4.81
N GLY A 539 1.49 20.38 -5.12
CA GLY A 539 0.21 19.77 -5.48
C GLY A 539 -0.81 19.80 -4.34
N GLY A 540 -0.36 19.63 -3.09
CA GLY A 540 -1.20 19.76 -1.91
C GLY A 540 -1.74 21.17 -1.72
N ALA A 541 -0.90 22.19 -1.92
CA ALA A 541 -1.33 23.60 -1.89
C ALA A 541 -2.39 23.90 -2.96
N LEU A 542 -2.21 23.42 -4.20
CA LEU A 542 -3.20 23.55 -5.27
C LEU A 542 -4.51 22.84 -4.91
N LEU A 543 -4.45 21.63 -4.38
CA LEU A 543 -5.64 20.86 -3.99
C LEU A 543 -6.45 21.59 -2.90
N SER A 544 -5.80 22.16 -1.89
CA SER A 544 -6.50 22.94 -0.86
C SER A 544 -7.10 24.23 -1.41
N MET A 545 -6.42 24.90 -2.35
CA MET A 545 -6.95 26.10 -3.00
C MET A 545 -8.16 25.78 -3.88
N SER A 546 -8.17 24.62 -4.56
CA SER A 546 -9.32 24.19 -5.36
C SER A 546 -10.55 23.91 -4.50
N GLN A 547 -10.33 23.41 -3.27
CA GLN A 547 -11.39 23.16 -2.27
C GLN A 547 -11.76 24.42 -1.47
N GLY A 548 -10.91 25.44 -1.47
CA GLY A 548 -11.09 26.68 -0.68
C GLY A 548 -10.72 26.53 0.80
N ALA A 549 -10.34 25.34 1.23
CA ALA A 549 -9.94 25.05 2.60
C ALA A 549 -8.90 23.91 2.65
N TRP A 550 -8.05 23.96 3.66
CA TRP A 550 -7.27 22.82 4.08
C TRP A 550 -8.08 22.01 5.09
N ASP A 551 -8.27 20.74 4.84
CA ASP A 551 -8.99 19.80 5.70
C ASP A 551 -8.14 18.57 5.98
N VAL A 552 -8.13 18.11 7.24
CA VAL A 552 -7.38 16.94 7.71
C VAL A 552 -7.80 15.67 6.97
N ASN A 553 -9.10 15.53 6.68
CA ASN A 553 -9.63 14.33 6.04
C ASN A 553 -9.16 14.20 4.59
N THR A 554 -8.98 15.29 3.87
CA THR A 554 -8.47 15.30 2.49
C THR A 554 -7.04 14.75 2.40
N PHE A 555 -6.22 14.99 3.41
CA PHE A 555 -4.81 14.57 3.46
C PHE A 555 -4.57 13.41 4.44
N ASN A 556 -5.61 12.66 4.78
CA ASN A 556 -5.47 11.48 5.63
C ASN A 556 -4.42 10.52 5.04
N PRO A 557 -3.47 10.02 5.85
CA PRO A 557 -2.40 9.13 5.42
C PRO A 557 -2.86 7.90 4.63
N VAL A 558 -4.08 7.41 4.88
CA VAL A 558 -4.70 6.30 4.15
C VAL A 558 -4.80 6.58 2.65
N PHE A 559 -5.07 7.83 2.26
CA PHE A 559 -5.12 8.20 0.84
C PHE A 559 -3.78 7.97 0.14
N SER A 560 -2.65 7.99 0.87
CA SER A 560 -1.35 7.63 0.27
C SER A 560 -1.35 6.23 -0.32
N LEU A 561 -2.03 5.27 0.32
CA LEU A 561 -2.17 3.90 -0.18
C LEU A 561 -3.01 3.87 -1.46
N PHE A 562 -4.14 4.57 -1.46
CA PHE A 562 -5.04 4.65 -2.62
C PHE A 562 -4.35 5.34 -3.81
N TRP A 563 -3.66 6.44 -3.57
CA TRP A 563 -2.91 7.19 -4.58
C TRP A 563 -1.78 6.35 -5.16
N PHE A 564 -1.03 5.64 -4.31
CA PHE A 564 0.03 4.74 -4.76
C PHE A 564 -0.52 3.62 -5.64
N VAL A 565 -1.63 2.99 -5.24
CA VAL A 565 -2.29 1.94 -6.03
C VAL A 565 -2.80 2.50 -7.35
N ALA A 566 -3.47 3.66 -7.35
CA ALA A 566 -3.99 4.31 -8.56
C ALA A 566 -2.86 4.59 -9.58
N VAL A 567 -1.76 5.21 -9.13
CA VAL A 567 -0.60 5.51 -9.99
C VAL A 567 0.07 4.23 -10.51
N THR A 568 0.10 3.18 -9.68
CA THR A 568 0.73 1.92 -10.08
C THR A 568 -0.14 1.18 -11.12
N VAL A 569 -1.44 1.13 -10.92
CA VAL A 569 -2.41 0.55 -11.87
C VAL A 569 -2.39 1.30 -13.20
N ALA A 570 -2.35 2.62 -13.15
CA ALA A 570 -2.29 3.45 -14.35
C ALA A 570 -0.95 3.31 -15.10
N GLY A 571 0.18 3.19 -14.37
CA GLY A 571 1.52 2.98 -14.92
C GLY A 571 2.58 3.85 -14.26
N ILE A 572 3.11 3.40 -13.14
CA ILE A 572 4.02 4.14 -12.24
C ILE A 572 5.34 4.58 -12.90
N SER A 573 5.74 3.94 -13.99
CA SER A 573 7.01 4.25 -14.69
C SER A 573 6.93 5.46 -15.61
N THR A 574 5.73 6.02 -15.85
CA THR A 574 5.50 7.05 -16.86
C THR A 574 4.73 8.24 -16.34
N LEU A 575 5.07 9.45 -16.83
CA LEU A 575 4.30 10.66 -16.50
C LEU A 575 2.85 10.59 -17.02
N GLY A 576 2.64 9.91 -18.16
CA GLY A 576 1.30 9.65 -18.66
C GLY A 576 0.47 8.76 -17.73
N GLY A 577 1.14 7.84 -16.97
CA GLY A 577 0.50 7.06 -15.92
C GLY A 577 0.00 7.95 -14.77
N ALA A 578 0.76 8.97 -14.36
CA ALA A 578 0.30 9.95 -13.37
C ALA A 578 -0.95 10.69 -13.85
N ALA A 579 -0.99 11.11 -15.14
CA ALA A 579 -2.16 11.78 -15.71
C ALA A 579 -3.37 10.85 -15.76
N LEU A 580 -3.19 9.62 -16.23
CA LEU A 580 -4.26 8.62 -16.26
C LEU A 580 -4.78 8.28 -14.86
N ALA A 581 -3.88 8.18 -13.88
CA ALA A 581 -4.25 7.96 -12.48
C ALA A 581 -5.12 9.10 -11.92
N ALA A 582 -4.76 10.36 -12.20
CA ALA A 582 -5.53 11.51 -11.75
C ALA A 582 -6.94 11.52 -12.37
N VAL A 583 -7.04 11.19 -13.66
CA VAL A 583 -8.33 11.05 -14.35
C VAL A 583 -9.15 9.91 -13.72
N ILE A 584 -8.57 8.72 -13.56
CA ILE A 584 -9.28 7.57 -12.97
C ILE A 584 -9.74 7.90 -11.56
N PHE A 585 -8.87 8.48 -10.72
CA PHE A 585 -9.17 8.72 -9.31
C PHE A 585 -10.31 9.71 -9.10
N VAL A 586 -10.47 10.72 -9.96
CA VAL A 586 -11.55 11.71 -9.88
C VAL A 586 -12.79 11.28 -10.68
N MET A 587 -12.60 10.71 -11.87
CA MET A 587 -13.75 10.38 -12.75
C MET A 587 -14.43 9.06 -12.39
N LEU A 588 -13.70 8.10 -11.80
CA LEU A 588 -14.27 6.79 -11.48
C LEU A 588 -15.42 6.90 -10.46
N PRO A 589 -15.30 7.62 -9.32
CA PRO A 589 -16.42 7.84 -8.41
C PRO A 589 -17.64 8.49 -9.09
N LEU A 590 -17.39 9.48 -9.94
CA LEU A 590 -18.45 10.19 -10.69
C LEU A 590 -19.13 9.25 -11.70
N ALA A 591 -18.37 8.41 -12.40
CA ALA A 591 -18.90 7.50 -13.42
C ALA A 591 -19.80 6.40 -12.84
N ILE A 592 -19.47 5.93 -11.63
CA ILE A 592 -20.26 4.88 -10.94
C ILE A 592 -21.30 5.45 -9.98
N ASN A 593 -21.37 6.80 -9.86
CA ASN A 593 -22.26 7.52 -8.95
C ASN A 593 -22.15 7.03 -7.49
N GLN A 594 -20.93 6.81 -7.03
CA GLN A 594 -20.58 6.29 -5.71
C GLN A 594 -19.48 7.13 -5.06
N ASP A 595 -19.33 6.98 -3.75
CA ASP A 595 -18.25 7.61 -3.01
C ASP A 595 -16.88 7.09 -3.47
N ILE A 596 -15.84 7.93 -3.27
CA ILE A 596 -14.45 7.57 -3.60
C ILE A 596 -13.99 6.28 -2.91
N GLN A 597 -14.48 6.03 -1.70
CA GLN A 597 -14.17 4.82 -0.93
C GLN A 597 -14.74 3.55 -1.58
N SER A 598 -15.89 3.63 -2.22
CA SER A 598 -16.46 2.52 -3.02
C SER A 598 -15.73 2.36 -4.36
N ALA A 599 -15.34 3.47 -4.99
CA ALA A 599 -14.62 3.46 -6.27
C ALA A 599 -13.24 2.79 -6.17
N VAL A 600 -12.58 2.86 -5.02
CA VAL A 600 -11.27 2.21 -4.81
C VAL A 600 -11.33 0.68 -4.91
N PHE A 601 -12.49 0.05 -4.79
CA PHE A 601 -12.68 -1.39 -5.07
C PHE A 601 -12.18 -1.78 -6.47
N PHE A 602 -12.53 -0.99 -7.48
CA PHE A 602 -12.10 -1.23 -8.86
C PHE A 602 -10.59 -1.02 -9.04
N LEU A 603 -10.00 -0.07 -8.30
CA LEU A 603 -8.55 0.10 -8.26
C LEU A 603 -7.86 -1.12 -7.63
N GLY A 604 -8.45 -1.68 -6.58
CA GLY A 604 -7.99 -2.91 -5.95
C GLY A 604 -7.97 -4.09 -6.91
N ILE A 605 -9.05 -4.29 -7.69
CA ILE A 605 -9.11 -5.29 -8.76
C ILE A 605 -7.99 -5.04 -9.77
N GLY A 606 -7.83 -3.81 -10.26
CA GLY A 606 -6.79 -3.43 -11.20
C GLY A 606 -5.38 -3.79 -10.69
N ALA A 607 -5.12 -3.57 -9.41
CA ALA A 607 -3.83 -3.89 -8.78
C ALA A 607 -3.54 -5.40 -8.75
N LEU A 608 -4.56 -6.25 -8.55
CA LEU A 608 -4.40 -7.71 -8.57
C LEU A 608 -4.02 -8.24 -9.96
N PHE A 609 -4.50 -7.58 -11.02
CA PHE A 609 -4.17 -7.93 -12.40
C PHE A 609 -2.86 -7.29 -12.89
N LEU A 610 -2.24 -6.42 -12.13
CA LEU A 610 -1.04 -5.68 -12.54
C LEU A 610 0.11 -6.60 -12.96
N GLY A 611 0.28 -7.73 -12.29
CA GLY A 611 1.28 -8.73 -12.67
C GLY A 611 1.10 -9.33 -14.07
N ARG A 612 -0.05 -9.13 -14.72
CA ARG A 612 -0.34 -9.53 -16.11
C ARG A 612 -0.27 -8.37 -17.09
N LEU A 613 -0.17 -7.14 -16.60
CA LEU A 613 -0.21 -5.90 -17.39
C LEU A 613 1.13 -5.15 -17.28
N PRO A 614 2.16 -5.53 -18.05
CA PRO A 614 3.46 -4.86 -18.01
C PRO A 614 3.28 -3.37 -18.37
N GLY A 615 3.79 -2.47 -17.49
CA GLY A 615 3.65 -1.03 -17.66
C GLY A 615 2.31 -0.44 -17.25
N GLY A 616 1.43 -1.21 -16.60
CA GLY A 616 0.10 -0.78 -16.19
C GLY A 616 -0.87 -0.55 -17.35
N LEU A 617 -1.97 0.14 -17.09
CA LEU A 617 -2.99 0.44 -18.12
C LEU A 617 -2.41 1.23 -19.30
N ILE A 618 -1.51 2.18 -19.04
CA ILE A 618 -0.89 2.96 -20.12
C ILE A 618 0.04 2.11 -21.01
N GLY A 619 0.66 1.07 -20.44
CA GLY A 619 1.44 0.09 -21.20
C GLY A 619 0.54 -0.70 -22.17
N VAL A 620 -0.62 -1.12 -21.71
CA VAL A 620 -1.63 -1.79 -22.56
C VAL A 620 -2.13 -0.87 -23.65
N LEU A 621 -2.51 0.38 -23.33
CA LEU A 621 -2.98 1.35 -24.30
C LEU A 621 -1.94 1.64 -25.39
N ARG A 622 -0.65 1.63 -25.07
CA ARG A 622 0.43 1.81 -26.06
C ARG A 622 0.64 0.60 -26.95
N THR A 623 0.36 -0.60 -26.49
CA THR A 623 0.57 -1.84 -27.27
C THR A 623 -0.66 -2.23 -28.10
N LEU A 624 -1.85 -1.73 -27.76
CA LEU A 624 -3.09 -2.01 -28.48
C LEU A 624 -3.04 -1.71 -29.97
N PRO A 625 -2.57 -0.53 -30.45
CA PRO A 625 -2.51 -0.23 -31.88
C PRO A 625 -1.63 -1.23 -32.66
N GLY A 626 -0.47 -1.61 -32.08
CA GLY A 626 0.42 -2.60 -32.68
C GLY A 626 -0.15 -4.01 -32.72
N ARG A 627 -0.92 -4.40 -31.71
CA ARG A 627 -1.58 -5.71 -31.67
C ARG A 627 -2.76 -5.79 -32.64
N LEU A 628 -3.54 -4.72 -32.76
CA LEU A 628 -4.66 -4.65 -33.73
C LEU A 628 -4.14 -4.70 -35.17
N THR A 629 -3.05 -3.98 -35.48
CA THR A 629 -2.44 -4.02 -36.82
C THR A 629 -1.77 -5.37 -37.12
N ALA A 630 -1.16 -6.02 -36.10
CA ALA A 630 -0.60 -7.36 -36.27
C ALA A 630 -1.69 -8.43 -36.43
N ALA A 631 -2.79 -8.34 -35.67
CA ALA A 631 -3.92 -9.22 -35.82
C ALA A 631 -4.59 -9.06 -37.20
N ALA A 632 -4.81 -7.81 -37.63
CA ALA A 632 -5.35 -7.54 -38.96
C ALA A 632 -4.47 -8.04 -40.10
N ARG A 633 -3.11 -7.92 -39.94
CA ARG A 633 -2.16 -8.50 -40.91
C ARG A 633 -2.19 -10.01 -40.92
N SER A 634 -2.19 -10.67 -39.75
CA SER A 634 -2.24 -12.13 -39.66
C SER A 634 -3.54 -12.70 -40.24
N GLU A 635 -4.65 -11.98 -40.14
CA GLU A 635 -5.92 -12.35 -40.73
C GLU A 635 -5.91 -12.13 -42.26
N PHE A 636 -5.33 -11.03 -42.72
CA PHE A 636 -5.12 -10.75 -44.14
C PHE A 636 -4.17 -11.79 -44.76
N ASP A 637 -3.08 -12.16 -44.11
CA ASP A 637 -2.14 -13.18 -44.59
C ASP A 637 -2.78 -14.58 -44.61
N ARG A 638 -3.68 -14.89 -43.67
CA ARG A 638 -4.47 -16.16 -43.71
C ARG A 638 -5.45 -16.23 -44.85
N VAL A 639 -6.03 -15.09 -45.24
CA VAL A 639 -7.01 -15.00 -46.34
C VAL A 639 -6.29 -14.92 -47.71
N SER A 640 -5.09 -14.36 -47.75
CA SER A 640 -4.33 -14.17 -48.99
C SER A 640 -3.33 -15.29 -49.34
N THR A 641 -3.11 -16.27 -48.45
CA THR A 641 -2.30 -17.46 -48.79
C THR A 641 -3.18 -18.47 -49.49
N PRO A 642 -3.00 -18.74 -50.82
CA PRO A 642 -3.69 -19.86 -51.47
C PRO A 642 -3.31 -21.16 -50.74
N ALA A 643 -4.28 -22.04 -50.53
CA ALA A 643 -4.03 -23.33 -49.92
C ALA A 643 -2.91 -24.02 -50.68
N GLU A 644 -1.76 -24.21 -50.06
CA GLU A 644 -0.70 -25.06 -50.62
C GLU A 644 -1.28 -26.43 -50.96
N PRO A 645 -1.06 -26.95 -52.20
CA PRO A 645 -1.47 -28.28 -52.53
C PRO A 645 -0.80 -29.26 -51.52
N VAL A 646 -1.61 -30.13 -50.94
CA VAL A 646 -1.16 -31.18 -50.01
C VAL A 646 0.02 -31.91 -50.65
N ALA A 647 1.21 -31.64 -50.22
CA ALA A 647 2.39 -32.35 -50.64
C ALA A 647 2.25 -33.81 -50.13
N THR A 648 2.13 -34.74 -51.05
CA THR A 648 2.24 -36.16 -50.75
C THR A 648 3.60 -36.38 -50.07
N GLU A 649 3.58 -36.90 -48.87
CA GLU A 649 4.79 -37.19 -48.08
C GLU A 649 5.76 -38.03 -48.91
N PRO A 650 7.03 -37.62 -49.04
CA PRO A 650 8.03 -38.52 -49.60
C PRO A 650 8.26 -39.69 -48.62
N PRO A 651 8.54 -40.91 -49.16
CA PRO A 651 8.74 -42.09 -48.31
C PRO A 651 9.85 -41.82 -47.29
N LEU A 652 9.55 -42.17 -46.04
CA LEU A 652 10.45 -42.04 -44.88
C LEU A 652 11.80 -42.66 -45.21
N ARG A 653 12.86 -41.86 -45.32
CA ARG A 653 14.25 -42.39 -45.33
C ARG A 653 14.54 -42.94 -43.93
N PRO A 654 15.09 -44.15 -43.82
CA PRO A 654 15.46 -44.71 -42.55
C PRO A 654 16.47 -43.79 -41.84
N THR A 655 16.18 -43.42 -40.61
CA THR A 655 17.02 -42.56 -39.78
C THR A 655 18.41 -43.23 -39.63
N ALA A 656 19.47 -42.42 -39.59
CA ALA A 656 20.88 -42.86 -39.43
C ALA A 656 21.09 -43.81 -38.24
N PHE A 657 20.17 -43.86 -37.29
CA PHE A 657 20.17 -44.81 -36.15
C PHE A 657 19.85 -46.24 -36.55
N ALA A 658 18.96 -46.48 -37.55
CA ALA A 658 18.62 -47.83 -38.03
C ALA A 658 19.74 -48.42 -38.85
N THR A 659 20.53 -47.60 -39.58
CA THR A 659 21.69 -48.05 -40.37
C THR A 659 22.90 -48.40 -39.45
N ALA A 660 23.08 -47.71 -38.34
CA ALA A 660 24.14 -47.99 -37.36
C ALA A 660 23.90 -49.32 -36.64
N VAL A 661 22.66 -49.61 -36.28
CA VAL A 661 22.30 -50.88 -35.57
C VAL A 661 22.41 -52.12 -36.51
N LEU A 662 22.15 -51.95 -37.80
CA LEU A 662 22.31 -53.05 -38.78
C LEU A 662 23.79 -53.30 -39.15
N ALA A 663 24.64 -52.27 -39.14
CA ALA A 663 26.08 -52.43 -39.37
C ALA A 663 26.78 -53.14 -38.19
N GLU A 664 26.34 -52.92 -36.96
CA GLU A 664 26.90 -53.54 -35.76
C GLU A 664 26.52 -55.03 -35.62
N ARG A 665 25.39 -55.42 -36.21
CA ARG A 665 24.92 -56.83 -36.23
C ARG A 665 25.60 -57.69 -37.28
N ASN A 666 26.10 -57.12 -38.37
CA ASN A 666 26.82 -57.84 -39.43
C ASN A 666 28.34 -57.98 -39.23
N GLY A 667 28.92 -57.18 -38.29
CA GLY A 667 30.36 -57.24 -38.01
C GLY A 667 30.81 -58.31 -37.00
N ARG A 668 29.89 -59.13 -36.46
CA ARG A 668 30.24 -60.16 -35.47
C ARG A 668 30.26 -61.63 -36.01
N HIS A 669 30.34 -61.85 -37.33
CA HIS A 669 30.35 -63.18 -37.92
C HIS A 669 31.53 -63.46 -38.85
N THR A 670 32.69 -62.83 -38.68
CA THR A 670 33.96 -63.24 -39.25
C THR A 670 35.05 -62.92 -38.23
N ASP A 671 35.37 -63.92 -37.39
CA ASP A 671 36.73 -64.35 -37.04
C ASP A 671 36.67 -65.35 -35.87
N GLY A 672 37.15 -66.60 -36.19
CA GLY A 672 37.69 -67.56 -35.25
C GLY A 672 36.93 -68.79 -35.01
#